data_388b98c8428a67775c6de06cc0b299c9
#
_entry.id   388b98c8428a67775c6de06cc0b299c9
#
_cell.length_a   1.000
_cell.length_b   1.000
_cell.length_c   1.000
_cell.angle_alpha   90.00
_cell.angle_beta   90.00
_cell.angle_gamma   90.00
#
_symmetry.space_group_name_H-M   'P 1'
#
loop_
_entity.id
_entity.type
_entity.pdbx_description
1 polymer ?
#
loop_
_entity_poly.entity_id
_entity_poly.type
_entity_poly.pdbx_seq_one_letter_code
_entity_poly.pdbx_strand_id
1 'polypeptide(L)'
;SPDSAENVKCADEWVAAAPGTDGALAMSMGHVILKEFFVDQQVDFFTRYNQHYTDLPFLVALEPDTTDAGAADDGGGAAYRPGKYVVAGDLDIPESTSENAMWKPAVLDARTGDVAIPNGSIGFRYGEEGWGRWNLDLGDIDPLLTVHGTATGTARVVLPRFDALDGKVSHVSRGVPVRRLGGRLVTTVLDLMLAQYGVRREGMPGTWPTGYDDPSTPATPAWQEEITSVPAEQVVRLAREWAENAIDTGGRGMILMGAGTNHWFHSDQIYRAMLVLTSITGCQGRNGGGWAHYVGQEKIRPIMGFQHMAFALDWHRPPRHMNQTAYWYVNTSQYRYDTFTADDVDAGTGVFTGKGVMDLLAQSVRLGWTPSYPTFNRSSLVLADEADAAGMAPADYVVDQLTTGALRFAVEDPEAEENHPRILSLWRANLLGSSAKGNEYFLKHLLGTDNAVTAAQAPPDKRPTGIEWPDDVPEGKLDLLMTIDFRMTSSTLFSDVVLPAATWYEKHDINTTDMHPFVHSFNPAIAPPWQSKTDWEAWKAVAKRFSELAVDHLGTRRDVVAKPLWHDTPEAMATVHGVVRDWRTGEVEPVPGRTLPVLVVAERDYTAVFDKMTSIGPLMETVGMLTKGVPYDVDREVEILRHRNGVAHGGAGDGQPRLQTDIHVADAILHLSGTTNGHLATHGFKNVEKRTGTPLHDLAAEHEGKQITFADTQVAPVPVITSPEWSGSESGGRRYAPFTINIERLKPFHTLTGRQQFYLDHDWILGMGEALPVYRPPLNMTELFGETALGEQNALGVSVRYLTPHNKWSIHSEYQDNLFMLSLSRGGQSIWLSDVDAEKIGVRDNDWVEAVNRNGVVAARAIVSHRMPEGTVYMHHAQDRLIDVPLTETHGRRGGIHNSLTRIMMKPSHIIGGYAQLAYFFNYIGPTGNNRDEVTMIRRRSNQDVEY
;
A
#
# COMPACT_ATOMS: atom_id res chain seq x y z
N SER A 1 -6.19 -10.25 18.33
CA SER A 1 -6.65 -11.38 17.51
C SER A 1 -7.97 -11.92 18.02
N PRO A 2 -8.98 -12.15 17.18
CA PRO A 2 -10.27 -12.73 17.61
C PRO A 2 -10.16 -14.21 18.00
N ASP A 3 -9.12 -14.88 17.58
CA ASP A 3 -8.83 -16.29 17.90
C ASP A 3 -7.69 -16.38 18.92
N SER A 4 -7.87 -17.24 19.93
CA SER A 4 -6.82 -17.58 20.91
C SER A 4 -5.71 -18.47 20.31
N ALA A 5 -5.22 -18.06 19.13
CA ALA A 5 -4.24 -18.81 18.34
C ALA A 5 -2.86 -18.93 19.02
N GLU A 6 -1.89 -19.38 18.27
CA GLU A 6 -0.51 -19.68 18.71
C GLU A 6 0.16 -18.55 19.53
N ASN A 7 -0.18 -17.26 19.26
CA ASN A 7 0.41 -16.13 19.96
C ASN A 7 0.07 -16.07 21.45
N VAL A 8 -1.10 -16.58 21.85
CA VAL A 8 -1.54 -16.62 23.26
C VAL A 8 -0.59 -17.45 24.13
N LYS A 9 0.12 -18.41 23.54
CA LYS A 9 1.09 -19.24 24.27
C LYS A 9 2.29 -18.45 24.80
N CYS A 10 2.60 -17.32 24.19
CA CYS A 10 3.75 -16.49 24.51
C CYS A 10 3.36 -15.12 25.05
N ALA A 11 2.07 -14.77 25.03
CA ALA A 11 1.56 -13.49 25.48
C ALA A 11 1.21 -13.52 26.98
N ASP A 12 1.46 -12.43 27.66
CA ASP A 12 1.02 -12.23 29.05
C ASP A 12 -0.50 -12.06 29.10
N GLU A 13 -1.08 -11.47 28.04
CA GLU A 13 -2.51 -11.18 27.98
C GLU A 13 -3.04 -11.29 26.54
N TRP A 14 -4.25 -11.79 26.41
CA TRP A 14 -4.97 -11.85 25.15
C TRP A 14 -6.12 -10.83 25.12
N VAL A 15 -6.04 -9.92 24.14
CA VAL A 15 -7.08 -8.92 23.88
C VAL A 15 -7.86 -9.35 22.63
N ALA A 16 -9.09 -9.81 22.85
CA ALA A 16 -9.95 -10.41 21.82
C ALA A 16 -10.92 -9.39 21.22
N ALA A 17 -10.40 -8.42 20.46
CA ALA A 17 -11.26 -7.47 19.76
C ALA A 17 -12.08 -8.16 18.66
N ALA A 18 -13.33 -7.73 18.49
CA ALA A 18 -14.17 -8.16 17.38
C ALA A 18 -13.49 -7.89 16.03
N PRO A 19 -13.63 -8.78 15.03
CA PRO A 19 -12.94 -8.63 13.74
C PRO A 19 -13.23 -7.31 13.03
N GLY A 20 -12.18 -6.57 12.67
CA GLY A 20 -12.27 -5.30 11.95
C GLY A 20 -12.51 -4.07 12.82
N THR A 21 -12.48 -4.21 14.13
CA THR A 21 -12.70 -3.10 15.07
C THR A 21 -11.44 -2.60 15.76
N ASP A 22 -10.28 -3.08 15.34
CA ASP A 22 -8.96 -2.72 15.89
C ASP A 22 -8.73 -1.20 15.95
N GLY A 23 -9.29 -0.46 15.00
CA GLY A 23 -9.21 1.01 14.98
C GLY A 23 -9.90 1.68 16.17
N ALA A 24 -11.03 1.15 16.63
CA ALA A 24 -11.74 1.68 17.82
C ALA A 24 -10.92 1.45 19.10
N LEU A 25 -10.34 0.26 19.24
CA LEU A 25 -9.43 -0.08 20.34
C LEU A 25 -8.24 0.89 20.40
N ALA A 26 -7.56 1.09 19.27
CA ALA A 26 -6.40 1.97 19.19
C ALA A 26 -6.76 3.45 19.46
N MET A 27 -7.89 3.91 18.93
CA MET A 27 -8.36 5.28 19.22
C MET A 27 -8.67 5.48 20.70
N SER A 28 -9.27 4.51 21.35
CA SER A 28 -9.54 4.61 22.78
C SER A 28 -8.27 4.61 23.64
N MET A 29 -7.28 3.78 23.31
CA MET A 29 -5.96 3.88 23.94
C MET A 29 -5.34 5.26 23.70
N GLY A 30 -5.45 5.79 22.49
CA GLY A 30 -5.00 7.14 22.13
C GLY A 30 -5.72 8.25 22.94
N HIS A 31 -7.04 8.11 23.17
CA HIS A 31 -7.80 9.02 24.03
C HIS A 31 -7.22 9.08 25.46
N VAL A 32 -6.97 7.93 26.07
CA VAL A 32 -6.39 7.86 27.42
C VAL A 32 -5.00 8.50 27.46
N ILE A 33 -4.14 8.17 26.48
CA ILE A 33 -2.77 8.71 26.41
C ILE A 33 -2.80 10.23 26.20
N LEU A 34 -3.58 10.73 25.27
CA LEU A 34 -3.70 12.16 24.98
C LEU A 34 -4.27 12.92 26.19
N LYS A 35 -5.26 12.34 26.88
CA LYS A 35 -5.84 12.95 28.06
C LYS A 35 -4.85 13.01 29.23
N GLU A 36 -4.30 11.89 29.63
CA GLU A 36 -3.51 11.78 30.86
C GLU A 36 -2.07 12.32 30.70
N PHE A 37 -1.44 12.15 29.53
CA PHE A 37 -0.02 12.44 29.33
C PHE A 37 0.27 13.70 28.48
N PHE A 38 -0.76 14.30 27.84
CA PHE A 38 -0.61 15.56 27.09
C PHE A 38 -1.43 16.71 27.68
N VAL A 39 -2.61 16.43 28.31
CA VAL A 39 -3.50 17.46 28.87
C VAL A 39 -3.41 17.53 30.38
N ASP A 40 -3.68 16.41 31.09
CA ASP A 40 -3.65 16.38 32.58
C ASP A 40 -2.20 16.48 33.10
N GLN A 41 -1.27 15.86 32.39
CA GLN A 41 0.16 15.98 32.59
C GLN A 41 0.82 16.38 31.26
N GLN A 42 1.88 17.14 31.30
CA GLN A 42 2.70 17.45 30.12
C GLN A 42 4.03 16.71 30.24
N VAL A 43 4.09 15.51 29.67
CA VAL A 43 5.29 14.68 29.70
C VAL A 43 6.33 15.25 28.74
N ASP A 44 7.43 15.76 29.27
CA ASP A 44 8.52 16.39 28.50
C ASP A 44 9.04 15.52 27.36
N PHE A 45 9.19 14.22 27.60
CA PHE A 45 9.66 13.30 26.58
C PHE A 45 8.73 13.24 25.36
N PHE A 46 7.41 13.14 25.59
CA PHE A 46 6.42 13.13 24.52
C PHE A 46 6.33 14.50 23.83
N THR A 47 6.32 15.59 24.60
CA THR A 47 6.29 16.96 24.08
C THR A 47 7.45 17.21 23.12
N ARG A 48 8.68 16.97 23.55
CA ARG A 48 9.88 17.19 22.72
C ARG A 48 9.93 16.31 21.49
N TYR A 49 9.56 15.03 21.64
CA TYR A 49 9.51 14.11 20.49
C TYR A 49 8.52 14.61 19.43
N ASN A 50 7.32 15.00 19.86
CA ASN A 50 6.29 15.41 18.92
C ASN A 50 6.56 16.78 18.28
N GLN A 51 7.20 17.71 18.98
CA GLN A 51 7.65 18.98 18.40
C GLN A 51 8.63 18.78 17.24
N HIS A 52 9.53 17.79 17.34
CA HIS A 52 10.59 17.54 16.35
C HIS A 52 10.16 16.63 15.21
N TYR A 53 9.42 15.54 15.52
CA TYR A 53 9.31 14.39 14.63
C TYR A 53 7.90 14.11 14.13
N THR A 54 6.92 14.92 14.52
CA THR A 54 5.53 14.80 14.05
C THR A 54 5.00 16.12 13.50
N ASP A 55 3.86 16.05 12.82
CA ASP A 55 3.16 17.23 12.31
C ASP A 55 2.23 17.90 13.34
N LEU A 56 2.20 17.42 14.57
CA LEU A 56 1.30 17.95 15.61
C LEU A 56 1.38 19.47 15.81
N PRO A 57 2.56 20.14 15.72
CA PRO A 57 2.63 21.60 15.88
C PRO A 57 2.26 22.39 14.60
N PHE A 58 2.06 21.73 13.46
CA PHE A 58 1.79 22.45 12.21
C PHE A 58 0.39 23.05 12.16
N LEU A 59 0.27 24.17 11.45
CA LEU A 59 -0.95 24.96 11.39
C LEU A 59 -1.87 24.47 10.28
N VAL A 60 -3.15 24.31 10.62
CA VAL A 60 -4.24 24.00 9.69
C VAL A 60 -5.23 25.17 9.68
N ALA A 61 -5.59 25.64 8.49
CA ALA A 61 -6.64 26.63 8.32
C ALA A 61 -8.01 25.99 8.53
N LEU A 62 -8.91 26.73 9.18
CA LEU A 62 -10.29 26.31 9.36
C LEU A 62 -11.16 26.99 8.30
N GLU A 63 -11.97 26.21 7.63
CA GLU A 63 -12.89 26.66 6.58
C GLU A 63 -14.33 26.66 7.12
N PRO A 64 -15.16 27.67 6.78
CA PRO A 64 -16.57 27.66 7.17
C PRO A 64 -17.28 26.40 6.70
N ASP A 65 -17.99 25.72 7.59
CA ASP A 65 -18.84 24.60 7.22
C ASP A 65 -20.14 25.09 6.62
N THR A 66 -20.37 24.79 5.35
CA THR A 66 -21.57 25.16 4.60
C THR A 66 -22.58 24.02 4.51
N THR A 67 -22.32 22.88 5.16
CA THR A 67 -23.21 21.72 5.14
C THR A 67 -24.25 21.78 6.25
N ASP A 68 -25.31 20.97 6.13
CA ASP A 68 -26.35 20.84 7.16
C ASP A 68 -25.81 20.31 8.49
N ALA A 69 -24.65 19.63 8.48
CA ALA A 69 -23.96 19.20 9.70
C ALA A 69 -23.52 20.39 10.60
N GLY A 70 -23.21 21.54 10.00
CA GLY A 70 -22.90 22.79 10.72
C GLY A 70 -24.12 23.47 11.33
N ALA A 71 -25.32 23.20 10.80
CA ALA A 71 -26.56 23.83 11.22
C ALA A 71 -27.31 23.10 12.37
N ALA A 72 -26.96 21.85 12.62
CA ALA A 72 -27.72 20.93 13.48
C ALA A 72 -27.50 21.07 14.98
N ASP A 73 -26.60 21.96 15.43
CA ASP A 73 -26.24 22.08 16.84
C ASP A 73 -26.75 23.38 17.45
N ASP A 74 -27.42 23.31 18.60
CA ASP A 74 -28.14 24.37 19.31
C ASP A 74 -27.25 25.54 19.85
N GLY A 75 -25.97 25.58 19.45
CA GLY A 75 -25.01 26.57 20.01
C GLY A 75 -24.88 27.90 19.28
N GLY A 76 -25.60 28.16 18.19
CA GLY A 76 -25.77 29.52 17.58
C GLY A 76 -24.53 30.20 16.99
N GLY A 77 -23.35 29.56 16.89
CA GLY A 77 -22.12 30.10 16.30
C GLY A 77 -21.77 29.47 14.94
N ALA A 78 -20.93 30.16 14.15
CA ALA A 78 -20.41 29.61 12.91
C ALA A 78 -19.63 28.31 13.17
N ALA A 79 -19.93 27.28 12.40
CA ALA A 79 -19.20 26.01 12.39
C ALA A 79 -18.11 26.02 11.33
N TYR A 80 -17.06 25.26 11.58
CA TYR A 80 -15.91 25.15 10.69
C TYR A 80 -15.54 23.68 10.44
N ARG A 81 -14.82 23.45 9.34
CA ARG A 81 -14.15 22.18 9.06
C ARG A 81 -12.65 22.38 9.00
N PRO A 82 -11.84 21.36 9.35
CA PRO A 82 -10.42 21.36 9.07
C PRO A 82 -10.18 21.46 7.56
N GLY A 83 -9.34 22.40 7.13
CA GLY A 83 -9.02 22.68 5.74
C GLY A 83 -7.59 22.31 5.37
N LYS A 84 -6.87 23.23 4.74
CA LYS A 84 -5.52 22.99 4.24
C LYS A 84 -4.47 23.39 5.27
N TYR A 85 -3.26 22.80 5.16
CA TYR A 85 -2.12 23.33 5.89
C TYR A 85 -1.87 24.78 5.53
N VAL A 86 -1.45 25.56 6.50
CA VAL A 86 -0.91 26.90 6.24
C VAL A 86 0.52 26.75 5.76
N VAL A 87 0.83 27.30 4.60
CA VAL A 87 2.18 27.23 4.02
C VAL A 87 2.78 28.62 3.86
N ALA A 88 4.09 28.71 3.68
CA ALA A 88 4.79 29.99 3.54
C ALA A 88 4.17 30.88 2.45
N GLY A 89 3.81 30.30 1.30
CA GLY A 89 3.20 31.04 0.20
C GLY A 89 1.82 31.64 0.47
N ASP A 90 1.15 31.24 1.55
CA ASP A 90 -0.14 31.80 1.99
C ASP A 90 -0.01 33.03 2.92
N LEU A 91 1.21 33.37 3.33
CA LEU A 91 1.50 34.29 4.42
C LEU A 91 2.24 35.53 3.92
N ASP A 92 2.12 36.62 4.66
CA ASP A 92 2.92 37.84 4.44
C ASP A 92 4.20 37.79 5.30
N ILE A 93 5.12 36.94 4.90
CA ILE A 93 6.41 36.72 5.56
C ILE A 93 7.52 36.64 4.49
N PRO A 94 8.79 36.87 4.85
CA PRO A 94 9.89 36.80 3.88
C PRO A 94 9.95 35.49 3.07
N GLU A 95 9.63 34.36 3.70
CA GLU A 95 9.64 33.05 3.11
C GLU A 95 8.52 32.83 2.07
N SER A 96 7.55 33.74 1.96
CA SER A 96 6.44 33.61 1.00
C SER A 96 6.88 33.69 -0.48
N THR A 97 8.00 34.31 -0.74
CA THR A 97 8.60 34.43 -2.08
C THR A 97 9.77 33.46 -2.29
N SER A 98 10.05 32.59 -1.32
CA SER A 98 11.12 31.61 -1.41
C SER A 98 10.78 30.49 -2.40
N GLU A 99 11.81 29.82 -2.89
CA GLU A 99 11.62 28.65 -3.76
C GLU A 99 10.72 27.60 -3.10
N ASN A 100 9.74 27.07 -3.81
CA ASN A 100 8.76 26.10 -3.32
C ASN A 100 7.97 26.53 -2.07
N ALA A 101 7.69 27.82 -1.90
CA ALA A 101 6.96 28.35 -0.74
C ALA A 101 5.61 27.66 -0.47
N MET A 102 4.91 27.19 -1.52
CA MET A 102 3.64 26.46 -1.42
C MET A 102 3.79 25.04 -0.87
N TRP A 103 5.01 24.56 -0.65
CA TRP A 103 5.35 23.24 -0.12
C TRP A 103 6.11 23.31 1.21
N LYS A 104 6.06 24.47 1.87
CA LYS A 104 6.72 24.78 3.15
C LYS A 104 5.69 25.06 4.24
N PRO A 105 5.16 24.04 4.93
CA PRO A 105 4.18 24.21 6.00
C PRO A 105 4.73 24.98 7.19
N ALA A 106 3.84 25.74 7.88
CA ALA A 106 4.15 26.68 8.93
C ALA A 106 3.80 26.15 10.33
N VAL A 107 4.55 26.64 11.33
CA VAL A 107 4.30 26.45 12.76
C VAL A 107 4.26 27.82 13.46
N LEU A 108 3.82 27.84 14.74
CA LEU A 108 4.04 29.01 15.62
C LEU A 108 5.26 28.75 16.51
N ASP A 109 6.16 29.73 16.59
CA ASP A 109 7.29 29.69 17.52
C ASP A 109 6.85 30.15 18.94
N ALA A 110 7.01 29.30 19.94
CA ALA A 110 6.65 29.57 21.32
C ALA A 110 7.41 30.76 21.91
N ARG A 111 8.63 31.03 21.44
CA ARG A 111 9.51 32.07 21.97
C ARG A 111 9.13 33.47 21.49
N THR A 112 8.68 33.60 20.24
CA THR A 112 8.34 34.89 19.61
C THR A 112 6.84 35.11 19.52
N GLY A 113 6.07 34.02 19.46
CA GLY A 113 4.63 34.08 19.19
C GLY A 113 4.31 34.24 17.70
N ASP A 114 5.31 34.32 16.84
CA ASP A 114 5.19 34.53 15.38
C ASP A 114 5.16 33.21 14.62
N VAL A 115 4.80 33.31 13.35
CA VAL A 115 4.86 32.19 12.40
C VAL A 115 6.31 31.92 12.02
N ALA A 116 6.67 30.64 11.95
CA ALA A 116 7.98 30.19 11.51
C ALA A 116 7.87 29.03 10.52
N ILE A 117 8.86 28.91 9.64
CA ILE A 117 8.96 27.83 8.64
C ILE A 117 10.11 26.91 9.04
N PRO A 118 9.84 25.75 9.64
CA PRO A 118 10.89 24.81 10.03
C PRO A 118 11.46 24.09 8.82
N ASN A 119 12.73 23.71 8.91
CA ASN A 119 13.39 22.89 7.91
C ASN A 119 12.71 21.52 7.73
N GLY A 120 13.05 20.81 6.66
CA GLY A 120 12.73 19.40 6.45
C GLY A 120 11.51 19.10 5.62
N SER A 121 10.62 20.07 5.35
CA SER A 121 9.48 19.86 4.45
C SER A 121 9.94 19.52 3.03
N ILE A 122 9.02 18.98 2.23
CA ILE A 122 9.30 18.65 0.83
C ILE A 122 9.70 19.88 0.02
N GLY A 123 9.29 21.08 0.43
CA GLY A 123 9.72 22.34 -0.17
C GLY A 123 11.23 22.62 -0.07
N PHE A 124 11.92 21.98 0.86
CA PHE A 124 13.37 22.05 1.02
C PHE A 124 14.11 20.85 0.43
N ARG A 125 13.41 19.81 -0.02
CA ARG A 125 14.05 18.60 -0.54
C ARG A 125 14.75 18.84 -1.89
N TYR A 126 14.16 19.66 -2.73
CA TYR A 126 14.65 20.02 -4.05
C TYR A 126 14.77 21.53 -4.18
N GLY A 127 15.57 21.95 -5.15
CA GLY A 127 15.89 23.36 -5.36
C GLY A 127 17.21 23.78 -4.72
N GLU A 128 17.66 24.98 -5.03
CA GLU A 128 18.95 25.50 -4.54
C GLU A 128 18.88 25.97 -3.10
N GLU A 129 17.79 26.60 -2.70
CA GLU A 129 17.56 27.02 -1.30
C GLU A 129 17.48 25.86 -0.31
N GLY A 130 17.21 24.67 -0.80
CA GLY A 130 17.07 23.46 0.01
C GLY A 130 18.37 22.81 0.44
N TRP A 131 19.51 23.21 -0.14
CA TRP A 131 20.81 22.62 0.23
C TRP A 131 21.14 22.84 1.70
N GLY A 132 21.33 21.75 2.45
CA GLY A 132 21.56 21.74 3.89
C GLY A 132 20.33 22.02 4.75
N ARG A 133 19.14 22.17 4.19
CA ARG A 133 17.89 22.48 4.91
C ARG A 133 16.85 21.36 4.87
N TRP A 134 17.07 20.31 4.11
CA TRP A 134 16.20 19.15 4.14
C TRP A 134 16.59 18.22 5.31
N ASN A 135 16.39 18.72 6.53
CA ASN A 135 16.64 18.03 7.80
C ASN A 135 15.57 18.40 8.84
N LEU A 136 15.54 17.70 9.96
CA LEU A 136 14.59 17.95 11.05
C LEU A 136 15.15 18.87 12.15
N ASP A 137 16.26 19.54 11.87
CA ASP A 137 16.81 20.53 12.80
C ASP A 137 15.88 21.75 12.85
N LEU A 138 15.39 22.04 14.05
CA LEU A 138 14.54 23.18 14.32
C LEU A 138 15.32 24.51 14.47
N GLY A 139 16.63 24.42 14.62
CA GLY A 139 17.47 25.59 14.89
C GLY A 139 17.00 26.33 16.13
N ASP A 140 16.63 27.57 15.93
CA ASP A 140 16.09 28.40 17.01
C ASP A 140 14.56 28.36 17.15
N ILE A 141 13.85 27.59 16.35
CA ILE A 141 12.38 27.49 16.41
C ILE A 141 11.97 26.54 17.55
N ASP A 142 11.05 26.98 18.41
CA ASP A 142 10.39 26.15 19.41
C ASP A 142 8.90 26.01 19.05
N PRO A 143 8.50 24.97 18.28
CA PRO A 143 7.16 24.85 17.75
C PRO A 143 6.13 24.65 18.87
N LEU A 144 5.10 25.50 18.90
CA LEU A 144 3.95 25.30 19.78
C LEU A 144 3.14 24.08 19.34
N LEU A 145 2.99 23.10 20.24
CA LEU A 145 2.12 21.93 19.97
C LEU A 145 0.65 22.32 19.97
N THR A 146 0.24 23.29 20.80
CA THR A 146 -1.13 23.76 20.90
C THR A 146 -1.19 25.27 21.00
N VAL A 147 -2.19 25.89 20.41
CA VAL A 147 -2.43 27.32 20.58
C VAL A 147 -3.29 27.66 21.80
N HIS A 148 -3.66 26.70 22.64
CA HIS A 148 -4.59 26.87 23.76
C HIS A 148 -4.20 28.04 24.70
N GLY A 149 -2.94 28.13 25.09
CA GLY A 149 -2.42 29.18 25.95
C GLY A 149 -2.25 30.55 25.29
N THR A 150 -2.29 30.62 23.95
CA THR A 150 -2.08 31.85 23.16
C THR A 150 -3.24 32.13 22.21
N ALA A 151 -4.35 31.44 22.37
CA ALA A 151 -5.52 31.53 21.51
C ALA A 151 -6.14 32.93 21.54
N THR A 152 -6.60 33.43 20.40
CA THR A 152 -7.41 34.65 20.31
C THR A 152 -8.92 34.40 20.43
N GLY A 153 -9.32 33.12 20.51
CA GLY A 153 -10.69 32.67 20.64
C GLY A 153 -10.80 31.15 20.47
N THR A 154 -12.03 30.68 20.37
CA THR A 154 -12.35 29.28 20.08
C THR A 154 -13.20 29.21 18.83
N ALA A 155 -13.05 28.14 18.06
CA ALA A 155 -13.90 27.81 16.94
C ALA A 155 -14.51 26.42 17.13
N ARG A 156 -15.75 26.27 16.73
CA ARG A 156 -16.43 24.97 16.73
C ARG A 156 -16.11 24.26 15.41
N VAL A 157 -15.47 23.10 15.51
CA VAL A 157 -15.17 22.24 14.36
C VAL A 157 -16.12 21.06 14.30
N VAL A 158 -16.59 20.77 13.10
CA VAL A 158 -17.42 19.61 12.77
C VAL A 158 -16.47 18.50 12.29
N LEU A 159 -16.48 17.38 13.00
CA LEU A 159 -15.61 16.23 12.75
C LEU A 159 -16.47 15.01 12.42
N PRO A 160 -16.10 14.22 11.42
CA PRO A 160 -16.86 13.03 11.04
C PRO A 160 -16.73 11.93 12.09
N ARG A 161 -17.80 11.15 12.24
CA ARG A 161 -17.84 9.89 12.99
C ARG A 161 -18.62 8.85 12.20
N PHE A 162 -18.21 7.59 12.29
CA PHE A 162 -18.76 6.52 11.46
C PHE A 162 -19.22 5.31 12.27
N ASP A 163 -19.36 5.46 13.56
CA ASP A 163 -19.75 4.42 14.52
C ASP A 163 -21.28 4.27 14.69
N ALA A 164 -22.06 5.04 13.92
CA ALA A 164 -23.52 4.90 13.91
C ALA A 164 -23.93 3.53 13.34
N LEU A 165 -24.75 2.79 14.09
CA LEU A 165 -25.18 1.44 13.75
C LEU A 165 -26.06 1.38 12.49
N ASP A 166 -26.63 2.50 12.07
CA ASP A 166 -27.47 2.61 10.86
C ASP A 166 -26.66 2.85 9.57
N GLY A 167 -25.33 2.80 9.67
CA GLY A 167 -24.42 3.01 8.51
C GLY A 167 -24.30 4.46 8.05
N LYS A 168 -25.08 5.40 8.61
CA LYS A 168 -25.05 6.80 8.18
C LYS A 168 -23.88 7.54 8.83
N VAL A 169 -23.25 8.39 8.02
CA VAL A 169 -22.26 9.34 8.49
C VAL A 169 -22.91 10.28 9.48
N SER A 170 -22.36 10.37 10.68
CA SER A 170 -22.71 11.38 11.67
C SER A 170 -21.50 12.26 11.97
N HIS A 171 -21.71 13.33 12.71
CA HIS A 171 -20.67 14.28 13.04
C HIS A 171 -20.70 14.58 14.54
N VAL A 172 -19.54 14.94 15.07
CA VAL A 172 -19.42 15.56 16.38
C VAL A 172 -18.95 17.00 16.22
N SER A 173 -19.52 17.90 17.00
CA SER A 173 -19.14 19.30 17.02
C SER A 173 -18.35 19.59 18.29
N ARG A 174 -17.07 19.99 18.15
CA ARG A 174 -16.14 20.20 19.26
C ARG A 174 -15.34 21.47 19.08
N GLY A 175 -15.11 22.18 20.17
CA GLY A 175 -14.35 23.44 20.17
C GLY A 175 -12.85 23.19 20.08
N VAL A 176 -12.16 24.01 19.29
CA VAL A 176 -10.70 24.08 19.27
C VAL A 176 -10.24 25.50 19.53
N PRO A 177 -9.07 25.71 20.17
CA PRO A 177 -8.50 27.03 20.30
C PRO A 177 -7.98 27.50 18.95
N VAL A 178 -8.13 28.78 18.65
CA VAL A 178 -7.75 29.35 17.35
C VAL A 178 -6.95 30.63 17.47
N ARG A 179 -6.15 30.90 16.43
CA ARG A 179 -5.53 32.22 16.18
C ARG A 179 -5.97 32.72 14.80
N ARG A 180 -5.79 34.03 14.57
CA ARG A 180 -5.99 34.63 13.24
C ARG A 180 -4.65 34.89 12.57
N LEU A 181 -4.47 34.36 11.38
CA LEU A 181 -3.31 34.62 10.51
C LEU A 181 -3.80 35.02 9.12
N GLY A 182 -3.39 36.16 8.62
CA GLY A 182 -3.80 36.63 7.28
C GLY A 182 -5.33 36.65 7.07
N GLY A 183 -6.12 36.89 8.14
CA GLY A 183 -7.59 36.89 8.08
C GLY A 183 -8.24 35.52 8.25
N ARG A 184 -7.48 34.41 8.17
CA ARG A 184 -7.97 33.04 8.36
C ARG A 184 -7.92 32.63 9.84
N LEU A 185 -8.84 31.77 10.26
CA LEU A 185 -8.73 31.05 11.53
C LEU A 185 -7.82 29.85 11.34
N VAL A 186 -6.88 29.69 12.28
CA VAL A 186 -5.93 28.56 12.25
C VAL A 186 -5.86 27.90 13.63
N THR A 187 -5.55 26.61 13.62
CA THR A 187 -5.28 25.81 14.81
C THR A 187 -4.14 24.84 14.53
N THR A 188 -3.65 24.10 15.51
CA THR A 188 -2.63 23.07 15.30
C THR A 188 -3.24 21.71 14.99
N VAL A 189 -2.47 20.84 14.39
CA VAL A 189 -2.87 19.43 14.20
C VAL A 189 -3.17 18.76 15.54
N LEU A 190 -2.39 19.05 16.61
CA LEU A 190 -2.67 18.50 17.94
C LEU A 190 -4.04 18.96 18.46
N ASP A 191 -4.38 20.23 18.30
CA ASP A 191 -5.67 20.75 18.74
C ASP A 191 -6.85 20.06 18.04
N LEU A 192 -6.72 19.79 16.73
CA LEU A 192 -7.69 19.01 15.96
C LEU A 192 -7.73 17.55 16.41
N MET A 193 -6.57 16.96 16.68
CA MET A 193 -6.47 15.58 17.14
C MET A 193 -7.09 15.36 18.51
N LEU A 194 -6.87 16.29 19.45
CA LEU A 194 -7.55 16.27 20.76
C LEU A 194 -9.07 16.34 20.60
N ALA A 195 -9.56 17.17 19.67
CA ALA A 195 -10.98 17.23 19.35
C ALA A 195 -11.49 15.92 18.72
N GLN A 196 -10.76 15.34 17.76
CA GLN A 196 -11.14 14.07 17.12
C GLN A 196 -11.19 12.92 18.13
N TYR A 197 -10.21 12.85 19.03
CA TYR A 197 -10.10 11.81 20.07
C TYR A 197 -10.96 12.08 21.31
N GLY A 198 -11.75 13.17 21.35
CA GLY A 198 -12.69 13.43 22.45
C GLY A 198 -12.04 13.93 23.74
N VAL A 199 -10.83 14.45 23.67
CA VAL A 199 -10.10 14.95 24.85
C VAL A 199 -10.46 16.40 25.11
N ARG A 200 -11.35 16.62 26.08
CA ARG A 200 -11.85 17.94 26.44
C ARG A 200 -10.80 18.76 27.19
N ARG A 201 -10.70 20.04 26.84
CA ARG A 201 -9.97 21.03 27.62
C ARG A 201 -10.91 22.13 28.18
N GLU A 202 -10.49 22.81 29.22
CA GLU A 202 -11.27 23.90 29.81
C GLU A 202 -11.59 24.99 28.76
N GLY A 203 -12.82 25.49 28.79
CA GLY A 203 -13.28 26.54 27.88
C GLY A 203 -13.64 26.11 26.46
N MET A 204 -13.48 24.83 26.09
CA MET A 204 -13.85 24.34 24.77
C MET A 204 -15.34 24.00 24.66
N PRO A 205 -16.09 24.67 23.75
CA PRO A 205 -17.52 24.40 23.54
C PRO A 205 -17.73 23.09 22.78
N GLY A 206 -18.99 22.65 22.69
CA GLY A 206 -19.44 21.51 21.89
C GLY A 206 -19.69 20.23 22.66
N THR A 207 -19.85 19.10 21.95
CA THR A 207 -20.23 17.81 22.54
C THR A 207 -18.99 17.02 22.93
N TRP A 208 -18.82 16.78 24.21
CA TRP A 208 -17.67 16.10 24.77
C TRP A 208 -18.06 14.92 25.63
N PRO A 209 -17.23 13.87 25.69
CA PRO A 209 -17.44 12.79 26.67
C PRO A 209 -17.46 13.32 28.08
N THR A 210 -18.30 12.70 28.93
CA THR A 210 -18.37 13.02 30.37
C THR A 210 -17.27 12.32 31.17
N GLY A 211 -16.72 11.23 30.67
CA GLY A 211 -15.65 10.44 31.28
C GLY A 211 -15.33 9.20 30.48
N TYR A 212 -14.49 8.32 31.02
CA TYR A 212 -14.13 7.05 30.39
C TYR A 212 -15.30 6.07 30.27
N ASP A 213 -16.31 6.24 31.12
CA ASP A 213 -17.54 5.47 31.20
C ASP A 213 -18.66 5.96 30.28
N ASP A 214 -18.42 6.99 29.47
CA ASP A 214 -19.40 7.52 28.51
C ASP A 214 -19.33 6.76 27.15
N PRO A 215 -20.32 5.92 26.82
CA PRO A 215 -20.32 5.18 25.55
C PRO A 215 -20.90 5.99 24.38
N SER A 216 -21.45 7.18 24.63
CA SER A 216 -22.27 7.91 23.64
C SER A 216 -21.47 8.62 22.56
N THR A 217 -20.17 8.84 22.77
CA THR A 217 -19.36 9.66 21.86
C THR A 217 -17.92 9.13 21.75
N PRO A 218 -17.30 9.16 20.54
CA PRO A 218 -15.93 8.71 20.36
C PRO A 218 -14.93 9.60 21.14
N ALA A 219 -13.81 9.07 21.60
CA ALA A 219 -13.27 7.72 21.49
C ALA A 219 -12.97 7.16 22.91
N THR A 220 -13.95 7.19 23.79
CA THR A 220 -13.79 6.76 25.19
C THR A 220 -13.58 5.24 25.31
N PRO A 221 -13.04 4.77 26.45
CA PRO A 221 -12.97 3.35 26.75
C PRO A 221 -14.32 2.62 26.72
N ALA A 222 -15.40 3.22 27.25
CA ALA A 222 -16.73 2.62 27.19
C ALA A 222 -17.31 2.58 25.77
N TRP A 223 -17.05 3.62 24.95
CA TRP A 223 -17.45 3.64 23.54
C TRP A 223 -16.82 2.48 22.75
N GLN A 224 -15.53 2.20 22.94
CA GLN A 224 -14.87 1.11 22.25
C GLN A 224 -15.33 -0.26 22.76
N GLU A 225 -15.69 -0.40 24.05
CA GLU A 225 -16.17 -1.68 24.60
C GLU A 225 -17.44 -2.15 23.87
N GLU A 226 -18.37 -1.23 23.57
CA GLU A 226 -19.58 -1.56 22.80
C GLU A 226 -19.27 -2.01 21.38
N ILE A 227 -18.16 -1.54 20.79
CA ILE A 227 -17.74 -1.86 19.42
C ILE A 227 -16.89 -3.13 19.37
N THR A 228 -15.93 -3.26 20.29
CA THR A 228 -14.88 -4.28 20.23
C THR A 228 -15.12 -5.46 21.16
N SER A 229 -15.98 -5.30 22.16
CA SER A 229 -16.18 -6.22 23.28
C SER A 229 -14.97 -6.34 24.23
N VAL A 230 -13.98 -5.45 24.12
CA VAL A 230 -12.84 -5.40 25.04
C VAL A 230 -13.19 -4.50 26.22
N PRO A 231 -13.10 -4.99 27.48
CA PRO A 231 -13.50 -4.21 28.66
C PRO A 231 -12.80 -2.86 28.75
N ALA A 232 -13.54 -1.81 29.04
CA ALA A 232 -13.04 -0.42 29.13
C ALA A 232 -11.88 -0.30 30.13
N GLU A 233 -11.97 -0.95 31.29
CA GLU A 233 -10.92 -0.94 32.32
C GLU A 233 -9.61 -1.59 31.83
N GLN A 234 -9.72 -2.64 31.00
CA GLN A 234 -8.56 -3.28 30.37
C GLN A 234 -7.86 -2.31 29.43
N VAL A 235 -8.60 -1.58 28.60
CA VAL A 235 -8.06 -0.61 27.65
C VAL A 235 -7.38 0.56 28.37
N VAL A 236 -7.99 1.08 29.45
CA VAL A 236 -7.38 2.14 30.28
C VAL A 236 -6.05 1.68 30.85
N ARG A 237 -6.01 0.49 31.42
CA ARG A 237 -4.79 -0.10 32.00
C ARG A 237 -3.71 -0.27 30.93
N LEU A 238 -4.02 -0.89 29.79
CA LEU A 238 -3.08 -1.13 28.70
C LEU A 238 -2.53 0.17 28.11
N ALA A 239 -3.38 1.22 28.00
CA ALA A 239 -2.93 2.51 27.50
C ALA A 239 -1.93 3.19 28.46
N ARG A 240 -2.17 3.10 29.77
CA ARG A 240 -1.24 3.60 30.81
C ARG A 240 0.07 2.84 30.81
N GLU A 241 0.01 1.51 30.84
CA GLU A 241 1.20 0.64 30.79
C GLU A 241 2.04 0.91 29.56
N TRP A 242 1.40 1.13 28.38
CA TRP A 242 2.07 1.52 27.16
C TRP A 242 2.82 2.85 27.30
N ALA A 243 2.14 3.89 27.80
CA ALA A 243 2.73 5.24 27.94
C ALA A 243 3.84 5.26 29.00
N GLU A 244 3.63 4.62 30.15
CA GLU A 244 4.61 4.51 31.23
C GLU A 244 5.86 3.75 30.77
N ASN A 245 5.68 2.60 30.09
CA ASN A 245 6.81 1.87 29.47
C ASN A 245 7.58 2.76 28.48
N ALA A 246 6.90 3.55 27.66
CA ALA A 246 7.55 4.45 26.73
C ALA A 246 8.39 5.53 27.45
N ILE A 247 7.91 6.06 28.58
CA ILE A 247 8.66 7.01 29.42
C ILE A 247 9.87 6.33 30.03
N ASP A 248 9.68 5.19 30.70
CA ASP A 248 10.72 4.50 31.47
C ASP A 248 11.84 3.97 30.59
N THR A 249 11.51 3.55 29.36
CA THR A 249 12.48 2.94 28.44
C THR A 249 13.01 3.90 27.38
N GLY A 250 12.51 5.14 27.32
CA GLY A 250 12.83 6.09 26.25
C GLY A 250 12.29 5.68 24.88
N GLY A 251 11.09 5.09 24.84
CA GLY A 251 10.38 4.78 23.61
C GLY A 251 10.58 3.36 23.08
N ARG A 252 10.65 2.34 23.93
CA ARG A 252 10.84 0.93 23.52
C ARG A 252 9.56 0.10 23.53
N GLY A 253 8.41 0.74 23.36
CA GLY A 253 7.16 0.05 23.03
C GLY A 253 7.07 -0.28 21.54
N MET A 254 6.65 -1.50 21.18
CA MET A 254 6.56 -1.94 19.78
C MET A 254 5.18 -2.51 19.47
N ILE A 255 4.65 -2.14 18.31
CA ILE A 255 3.46 -2.76 17.71
C ILE A 255 3.90 -3.60 16.51
N LEU A 256 3.62 -4.90 16.56
CA LEU A 256 3.84 -5.83 15.46
C LEU A 256 2.50 -6.05 14.72
N MET A 257 2.42 -5.63 13.45
CA MET A 257 1.23 -5.82 12.63
C MET A 257 1.46 -6.87 11.54
N GLY A 258 0.51 -7.78 11.43
CA GLY A 258 0.47 -8.77 10.35
C GLY A 258 -0.59 -8.45 9.30
N ALA A 259 -0.62 -9.25 8.24
CA ALA A 259 -1.54 -9.11 7.11
C ALA A 259 -3.03 -9.21 7.49
N GLY A 260 -3.35 -9.67 8.70
CA GLY A 260 -4.72 -9.75 9.20
C GLY A 260 -5.48 -8.43 9.21
N THR A 261 -4.79 -7.33 9.32
CA THR A 261 -5.37 -5.99 9.40
C THR A 261 -5.46 -5.27 8.05
N ASN A 262 -4.74 -5.71 7.02
CA ASN A 262 -4.70 -4.99 5.73
C ASN A 262 -5.71 -5.48 4.68
N HIS A 263 -6.63 -6.38 5.04
CA HIS A 263 -7.66 -6.90 4.15
C HIS A 263 -9.06 -6.34 4.43
N TRP A 264 -9.15 -5.23 5.18
CA TRP A 264 -10.38 -4.46 5.39
C TRP A 264 -10.44 -3.28 4.44
N PHE A 265 -11.63 -2.87 4.05
CA PHE A 265 -11.80 -1.70 3.18
C PHE A 265 -11.21 -0.42 3.80
N HIS A 266 -11.32 -0.27 5.11
CA HIS A 266 -10.76 0.84 5.88
C HIS A 266 -9.48 0.46 6.65
N SER A 267 -8.69 -0.47 6.14
CA SER A 267 -7.46 -0.94 6.78
C SER A 267 -6.44 0.19 7.03
N ASP A 268 -6.37 1.18 6.14
CA ASP A 268 -5.53 2.36 6.28
C ASP A 268 -5.84 3.13 7.57
N GLN A 269 -7.11 3.20 7.98
CA GLN A 269 -7.48 3.84 9.24
C GLN A 269 -7.09 3.01 10.47
N ILE A 270 -7.15 1.68 10.38
CA ILE A 270 -6.63 0.79 11.43
C ILE A 270 -5.12 1.03 11.61
N TYR A 271 -4.37 1.05 10.50
CA TYR A 271 -2.94 1.33 10.53
C TYR A 271 -2.63 2.69 11.11
N ARG A 272 -3.33 3.74 10.67
CA ARG A 272 -3.12 5.11 11.16
C ARG A 272 -3.43 5.22 12.66
N ALA A 273 -4.50 4.61 13.16
CA ALA A 273 -4.85 4.61 14.58
C ALA A 273 -3.77 3.91 15.44
N MET A 274 -3.22 2.79 14.97
CA MET A 274 -2.13 2.09 15.66
C MET A 274 -0.81 2.87 15.61
N LEU A 275 -0.50 3.50 14.45
CA LEU A 275 0.69 4.35 14.31
C LEU A 275 0.64 5.59 15.22
N VAL A 276 -0.54 6.13 15.52
CA VAL A 276 -0.69 7.19 16.50
C VAL A 276 -0.07 6.79 17.81
N LEU A 277 -0.35 5.59 18.33
CA LEU A 277 0.17 5.12 19.62
C LEU A 277 1.70 5.12 19.66
N THR A 278 2.36 4.57 18.63
CA THR A 278 3.82 4.52 18.58
C THR A 278 4.47 5.89 18.39
N SER A 279 3.80 6.80 17.67
CA SER A 279 4.37 8.11 17.33
C SER A 279 4.19 9.11 18.46
N ILE A 280 2.99 9.27 19.04
CA ILE A 280 2.76 10.26 20.11
C ILE A 280 3.55 9.93 21.38
N THR A 281 3.85 8.65 21.63
CA THR A 281 4.63 8.20 22.80
C THR A 281 6.14 8.08 22.51
N GLY A 282 6.60 8.57 21.35
CA GLY A 282 8.02 8.62 21.03
C GLY A 282 8.68 7.27 20.80
N CYS A 283 7.91 6.22 20.50
CA CYS A 283 8.44 4.88 20.27
C CYS A 283 8.99 4.69 18.86
N GLN A 284 8.48 5.44 17.87
CA GLN A 284 8.89 5.28 16.47
C GLN A 284 10.33 5.75 16.24
N GLY A 285 11.12 4.93 15.54
CA GLY A 285 12.52 5.22 15.25
C GLY A 285 13.47 4.99 16.43
N ARG A 286 13.02 4.29 17.45
CA ARG A 286 13.85 3.85 18.58
C ARG A 286 14.19 2.37 18.44
N ASN A 287 15.43 2.03 18.74
CA ASN A 287 15.87 0.63 18.70
C ASN A 287 15.15 -0.17 19.79
N GLY A 288 14.36 -1.17 19.39
CA GLY A 288 13.49 -1.95 20.27
C GLY A 288 12.09 -1.37 20.44
N GLY A 289 11.74 -0.32 19.70
CA GLY A 289 10.42 0.29 19.71
C GLY A 289 9.84 0.53 18.31
N GLY A 290 8.66 1.11 18.27
CA GLY A 290 7.99 1.60 17.07
C GLY A 290 7.16 0.56 16.33
N TRP A 291 7.11 0.69 15.04
CA TRP A 291 6.27 -0.11 14.15
C TRP A 291 7.06 -1.25 13.51
N ALA A 292 6.59 -2.47 13.67
CA ALA A 292 7.11 -3.64 12.98
C ALA A 292 6.04 -4.23 12.07
N HIS A 293 6.33 -4.29 10.78
CA HIS A 293 5.45 -4.86 9.76
C HIS A 293 6.24 -5.82 8.88
N TYR A 294 5.64 -6.96 8.57
CA TYR A 294 6.22 -7.90 7.62
C TYR A 294 6.00 -7.39 6.19
N VAL A 295 7.08 -7.10 5.48
CA VAL A 295 7.05 -6.56 4.10
C VAL A 295 7.70 -7.46 3.05
N GLY A 296 8.37 -8.56 3.44
CA GLY A 296 8.97 -9.54 2.54
C GLY A 296 10.48 -9.36 2.34
N GLN A 297 10.99 -9.85 1.21
CA GLN A 297 12.43 -10.01 0.95
C GLN A 297 12.99 -8.86 0.09
N GLU A 298 12.99 -7.66 0.60
CA GLU A 298 13.31 -6.46 -0.20
C GLU A 298 14.70 -5.87 0.04
N LYS A 299 15.46 -6.40 0.98
CA LYS A 299 16.74 -5.79 1.41
C LYS A 299 17.82 -5.80 0.35
N ILE A 300 17.81 -6.79 -0.53
CA ILE A 300 18.89 -7.01 -1.50
C ILE A 300 18.31 -6.96 -2.90
N ARG A 301 18.61 -5.89 -3.59
CA ARG A 301 18.22 -5.64 -4.98
C ARG A 301 19.17 -4.61 -5.58
N PRO A 302 19.34 -4.56 -6.89
CA PRO A 302 19.94 -3.38 -7.51
C PRO A 302 19.15 -2.15 -7.10
N ILE A 303 19.82 -1.05 -6.86
CA ILE A 303 19.20 0.19 -6.34
C ILE A 303 17.98 0.62 -7.15
N MET A 304 17.99 0.46 -8.47
CA MET A 304 16.86 0.79 -9.37
C MET A 304 16.06 -0.42 -9.85
N GLY A 305 16.49 -1.63 -9.54
CA GLY A 305 15.89 -2.86 -10.03
C GLY A 305 16.45 -3.31 -11.37
N PHE A 306 16.09 -4.56 -11.76
CA PHE A 306 16.66 -5.24 -12.92
C PHE A 306 16.36 -4.55 -14.26
N GLN A 307 15.17 -4.00 -14.42
CA GLN A 307 14.79 -3.32 -15.67
C GLN A 307 15.72 -2.16 -16.01
N HIS A 308 16.10 -1.37 -15.01
CA HIS A 308 17.04 -0.27 -15.22
C HIS A 308 18.45 -0.78 -15.51
N MET A 309 18.85 -1.83 -14.80
CA MET A 309 20.18 -2.43 -14.91
C MET A 309 20.43 -3.08 -16.28
N ALA A 310 19.51 -3.89 -16.78
CA ALA A 310 19.69 -4.66 -18.00
C ALA A 310 19.05 -3.99 -19.22
N PHE A 311 17.76 -3.67 -19.16
CA PHE A 311 17.03 -3.11 -20.29
C PHE A 311 17.31 -1.61 -20.57
N ALA A 312 18.18 -1.00 -19.81
CA ALA A 312 18.61 0.40 -20.02
C ALA A 312 19.37 0.64 -21.33
N LEU A 313 19.52 -0.37 -22.17
CA LEU A 313 20.09 -0.23 -23.51
C LEU A 313 19.29 0.68 -24.44
N ASP A 314 17.96 0.77 -24.26
CA ASP A 314 17.09 1.57 -25.12
C ASP A 314 16.08 2.44 -24.34
N TRP A 315 16.01 2.27 -23.05
CA TRP A 315 15.06 3.00 -22.22
C TRP A 315 15.81 4.00 -21.34
N HIS A 316 15.55 5.26 -21.53
CA HIS A 316 16.17 6.29 -20.72
C HIS A 316 15.92 6.08 -19.21
N ARG A 317 14.72 5.76 -18.84
CA ARG A 317 14.31 5.22 -17.53
C ARG A 317 13.08 4.38 -17.76
N PRO A 318 13.14 3.06 -17.59
CA PRO A 318 11.98 2.23 -17.80
C PRO A 318 10.83 2.67 -16.91
N PRO A 319 9.58 2.66 -17.40
CA PRO A 319 8.43 2.97 -16.58
C PRO A 319 8.34 1.96 -15.44
N ARG A 320 7.85 2.41 -14.31
CA ARG A 320 7.55 1.52 -13.20
C ARG A 320 6.16 0.94 -13.37
N HIS A 321 6.11 -0.37 -13.41
CA HIS A 321 4.89 -1.13 -13.63
C HIS A 321 4.51 -1.84 -12.34
N MET A 322 3.83 -1.14 -11.44
CA MET A 322 3.23 -1.79 -10.27
C MET A 322 1.76 -1.43 -10.24
N ASN A 323 0.96 -2.24 -10.87
CA ASN A 323 -0.45 -2.01 -11.08
C ASN A 323 -1.26 -3.17 -10.49
N GLN A 324 -1.03 -3.48 -9.22
CA GLN A 324 -1.52 -4.70 -8.59
C GLN A 324 -3.04 -4.75 -8.50
N THR A 325 -3.61 -4.04 -7.56
CA THR A 325 -5.04 -4.14 -7.23
C THR A 325 -5.92 -3.55 -8.33
N ALA A 326 -5.56 -2.37 -8.86
CA ALA A 326 -6.31 -1.75 -9.93
C ALA A 326 -6.30 -2.58 -11.23
N TYR A 327 -5.19 -3.21 -11.56
CA TYR A 327 -5.11 -4.10 -12.72
C TYR A 327 -6.17 -5.22 -12.64
N TRP A 328 -6.22 -5.92 -11.50
CA TRP A 328 -7.17 -7.01 -11.30
C TRP A 328 -8.61 -6.53 -11.27
N TYR A 329 -8.88 -5.43 -10.58
CA TYR A 329 -10.20 -4.82 -10.48
C TYR A 329 -10.77 -4.45 -11.85
N VAL A 330 -9.95 -3.87 -12.72
CA VAL A 330 -10.35 -3.47 -14.09
C VAL A 330 -10.43 -4.67 -15.02
N ASN A 331 -9.33 -5.42 -15.15
CA ASN A 331 -9.24 -6.45 -16.20
C ASN A 331 -10.07 -7.71 -15.92
N THR A 332 -10.41 -7.98 -14.66
CA THR A 332 -11.37 -9.03 -14.30
C THR A 332 -12.81 -8.51 -14.21
N SER A 333 -13.10 -7.31 -14.71
CA SER A 333 -14.41 -6.67 -14.75
C SER A 333 -15.14 -6.60 -13.39
N GLN A 334 -14.38 -6.65 -12.27
CA GLN A 334 -14.99 -6.66 -10.93
C GLN A 334 -15.74 -5.37 -10.61
N TYR A 335 -15.33 -4.24 -11.18
CA TYR A 335 -15.99 -2.93 -11.03
C TYR A 335 -17.46 -2.97 -11.50
N ARG A 336 -17.80 -3.86 -12.42
CA ARG A 336 -19.17 -3.98 -12.93
C ARG A 336 -20.16 -4.52 -11.89
N TYR A 337 -19.65 -5.11 -10.84
CA TYR A 337 -20.44 -5.72 -9.76
C TYR A 337 -20.47 -4.84 -8.50
N ASP A 338 -20.02 -3.58 -8.60
CA ASP A 338 -20.15 -2.60 -7.54
C ASP A 338 -21.56 -2.01 -7.54
N THR A 339 -22.33 -2.29 -6.50
CA THR A 339 -23.66 -1.72 -6.29
C THR A 339 -23.63 -0.47 -5.42
N PHE A 340 -22.45 0.01 -5.09
CA PHE A 340 -22.20 1.24 -4.37
C PHE A 340 -21.39 2.23 -5.22
N THR A 341 -21.46 3.50 -4.86
CA THR A 341 -20.68 4.58 -5.45
C THR A 341 -19.72 5.18 -4.42
N ALA A 342 -18.87 6.09 -4.83
CA ALA A 342 -18.02 6.81 -3.90
C ALA A 342 -18.84 7.71 -2.95
N ASP A 343 -20.06 8.13 -3.33
CA ASP A 343 -20.98 8.84 -2.43
C ASP A 343 -21.41 8.01 -1.23
N ASP A 344 -21.57 6.69 -1.39
CA ASP A 344 -22.00 5.80 -0.31
C ASP A 344 -20.94 5.65 0.80
N VAL A 345 -19.69 6.07 0.54
CA VAL A 345 -18.58 6.06 1.48
C VAL A 345 -18.01 7.47 1.77
N ASP A 346 -18.61 8.53 1.21
CA ASP A 346 -18.31 9.94 1.46
C ASP A 346 -18.65 10.32 2.91
N ALA A 347 -17.94 11.30 3.45
CA ALA A 347 -18.23 11.88 4.77
C ALA A 347 -19.32 12.97 4.74
N GLY A 348 -20.18 12.96 3.74
CA GLY A 348 -21.22 13.99 3.56
C GLY A 348 -20.66 15.31 3.03
N THR A 349 -19.53 15.27 2.34
CA THR A 349 -18.84 16.47 1.81
C THR A 349 -19.30 16.82 0.39
N GLY A 350 -19.87 15.87 -0.34
CA GLY A 350 -20.26 16.02 -1.74
C GLY A 350 -19.12 15.98 -2.74
N VAL A 351 -17.90 15.73 -2.32
CA VAL A 351 -16.70 15.63 -3.20
C VAL A 351 -16.84 14.53 -4.24
N PHE A 352 -17.56 13.46 -3.90
CA PHE A 352 -17.74 12.30 -4.76
C PHE A 352 -19.12 12.22 -5.42
N THR A 353 -19.94 13.28 -5.33
CA THR A 353 -21.31 13.28 -5.85
C THR A 353 -21.39 12.79 -7.29
N GLY A 354 -22.17 11.74 -7.51
CA GLY A 354 -22.40 11.14 -8.82
C GLY A 354 -21.21 10.37 -9.40
N LYS A 355 -20.16 10.07 -8.61
CA LYS A 355 -18.97 9.36 -9.09
C LYS A 355 -18.94 7.93 -8.56
N GLY A 356 -18.78 6.97 -9.47
CA GLY A 356 -18.35 5.63 -9.15
C GLY A 356 -16.87 5.59 -8.81
N VAL A 357 -16.41 4.54 -8.12
CA VAL A 357 -14.99 4.37 -7.82
C VAL A 357 -14.17 4.23 -9.11
N MET A 358 -14.75 3.62 -10.15
CA MET A 358 -14.11 3.50 -11.46
C MET A 358 -13.92 4.85 -12.17
N ASP A 359 -14.84 5.81 -11.96
CA ASP A 359 -14.68 7.19 -12.46
C ASP A 359 -13.45 7.86 -11.85
N LEU A 360 -13.26 7.66 -10.53
CA LEU A 360 -12.10 8.19 -9.80
C LEU A 360 -10.80 7.50 -10.22
N LEU A 361 -10.85 6.20 -10.52
CA LEU A 361 -9.69 5.48 -11.04
C LEU A 361 -9.30 5.99 -12.43
N ALA A 362 -10.27 6.18 -13.33
CA ALA A 362 -10.02 6.75 -14.64
C ALA A 362 -9.46 8.19 -14.55
N GLN A 363 -9.98 9.00 -13.64
CA GLN A 363 -9.43 10.32 -13.33
C GLN A 363 -7.99 10.24 -12.81
N SER A 364 -7.71 9.34 -11.87
CA SER A 364 -6.37 9.12 -11.32
C SER A 364 -5.35 8.72 -12.39
N VAL A 365 -5.73 7.84 -13.31
CA VAL A 365 -4.90 7.45 -14.47
C VAL A 365 -4.66 8.66 -15.38
N ARG A 366 -5.70 9.39 -15.71
CA ARG A 366 -5.64 10.57 -16.59
C ARG A 366 -4.74 11.68 -16.03
N LEU A 367 -4.74 11.86 -14.71
CA LEU A 367 -3.88 12.80 -14.01
C LEU A 367 -2.44 12.28 -13.79
N GLY A 368 -2.15 11.06 -14.25
CA GLY A 368 -0.83 10.46 -14.09
C GLY A 368 -0.52 9.95 -12.69
N TRP A 369 -1.53 9.82 -11.81
CA TRP A 369 -1.31 9.35 -10.44
C TRP A 369 -1.16 7.84 -10.35
N THR A 370 -1.92 7.12 -11.15
CA THR A 370 -1.99 5.66 -11.12
C THR A 370 -1.55 5.09 -12.46
N PRO A 371 -0.67 4.08 -12.50
CA PRO A 371 -0.33 3.39 -13.75
C PRO A 371 -1.53 2.58 -14.27
N SER A 372 -1.69 2.52 -15.58
CA SER A 372 -2.66 1.67 -16.26
C SER A 372 -2.04 1.03 -17.50
N TYR A 373 -2.34 -0.22 -17.74
CA TYR A 373 -1.86 -0.98 -18.89
C TYR A 373 -2.98 -1.85 -19.47
N PRO A 374 -3.19 -1.78 -20.80
CA PRO A 374 -2.55 -0.83 -21.72
C PRO A 374 -2.82 0.63 -21.29
N THR A 375 -2.00 1.58 -21.74
CA THR A 375 -2.18 2.98 -21.34
C THR A 375 -3.26 3.66 -22.16
N PHE A 376 -3.20 3.50 -23.48
CA PHE A 376 -4.12 4.11 -24.41
C PHE A 376 -4.93 3.05 -25.16
N ASN A 377 -6.05 3.46 -25.73
CA ASN A 377 -6.90 2.63 -26.58
C ASN A 377 -6.33 2.46 -28.01
N ARG A 378 -5.09 2.88 -28.24
CA ARG A 378 -4.31 2.63 -29.45
C ARG A 378 -2.90 2.20 -29.10
N SER A 379 -2.28 1.40 -29.95
CA SER A 379 -0.90 0.98 -29.75
C SER A 379 0.05 2.18 -29.65
N SER A 380 0.83 2.21 -28.60
CA SER A 380 1.85 3.25 -28.38
C SER A 380 2.94 3.27 -29.46
N LEU A 381 3.14 2.16 -30.17
CA LEU A 381 4.06 2.05 -31.33
C LEU A 381 3.52 2.81 -32.54
N VAL A 382 2.20 2.83 -32.72
CA VAL A 382 1.55 3.53 -33.84
C VAL A 382 1.50 5.04 -33.60
N LEU A 383 1.34 5.47 -32.34
CA LEU A 383 1.25 6.90 -31.98
C LEU A 383 2.48 7.70 -32.39
N ALA A 384 3.68 7.12 -32.35
CA ALA A 384 4.90 7.80 -32.78
C ALA A 384 4.92 7.98 -34.31
N ASP A 385 4.49 6.99 -35.08
CA ASP A 385 4.42 7.02 -36.54
C ASP A 385 3.36 8.05 -37.00
N GLU A 386 2.19 8.09 -36.32
CA GLU A 386 1.12 9.07 -36.56
C GLU A 386 1.58 10.50 -36.29
N ALA A 387 2.34 10.71 -35.22
CA ALA A 387 2.89 12.02 -34.88
C ALA A 387 3.85 12.53 -35.97
N ASP A 388 4.73 11.65 -36.46
CA ASP A 388 5.65 11.97 -37.55
C ASP A 388 4.88 12.32 -38.85
N ALA A 389 3.83 11.55 -39.18
CA ALA A 389 2.97 11.82 -40.32
C ALA A 389 2.23 13.17 -40.18
N ALA A 390 1.88 13.56 -38.98
CA ALA A 390 1.26 14.85 -38.66
C ALA A 390 2.27 16.01 -38.59
N GLY A 391 3.57 15.72 -38.60
CA GLY A 391 4.63 16.72 -38.43
C GLY A 391 4.71 17.32 -37.05
N MET A 392 4.27 16.56 -36.02
CA MET A 392 4.23 16.96 -34.61
C MET A 392 5.24 16.19 -33.77
N ALA A 393 5.71 16.77 -32.67
CA ALA A 393 6.42 16.01 -31.66
C ALA A 393 5.48 15.00 -31.02
N PRO A 394 5.90 13.74 -30.74
CA PRO A 394 5.01 12.70 -30.27
C PRO A 394 4.24 13.03 -28.98
N ALA A 395 4.86 13.72 -28.03
CA ALA A 395 4.19 14.16 -26.80
C ALA A 395 3.09 15.18 -27.11
N ASP A 396 3.35 16.16 -27.97
CA ASP A 396 2.38 17.18 -28.37
C ASP A 396 1.23 16.56 -29.16
N TYR A 397 1.52 15.60 -30.03
CA TYR A 397 0.51 14.84 -30.75
C TYR A 397 -0.42 14.08 -29.79
N VAL A 398 0.14 13.36 -28.84
CA VAL A 398 -0.66 12.62 -27.85
C VAL A 398 -1.54 13.57 -27.02
N VAL A 399 -1.00 14.71 -26.58
CA VAL A 399 -1.77 15.73 -25.84
C VAL A 399 -2.93 16.27 -26.69
N ASP A 400 -2.67 16.61 -27.97
CA ASP A 400 -3.71 17.06 -28.92
C ASP A 400 -4.80 16.01 -29.07
N GLN A 401 -4.42 14.75 -29.30
CA GLN A 401 -5.36 13.64 -29.48
C GLN A 401 -6.18 13.35 -28.21
N LEU A 402 -5.60 13.44 -27.02
CA LEU A 402 -6.31 13.30 -25.75
C LEU A 402 -7.27 14.46 -25.50
N THR A 403 -6.84 15.68 -25.82
CA THR A 403 -7.66 16.89 -25.62
C THR A 403 -8.86 16.94 -26.56
N THR A 404 -8.69 16.50 -27.80
CA THR A 404 -9.78 16.40 -28.78
C THR A 404 -10.68 15.18 -28.59
N GLY A 405 -10.29 14.24 -27.72
CA GLY A 405 -11.00 12.99 -27.50
C GLY A 405 -10.81 11.94 -28.60
N ALA A 406 -9.91 12.16 -29.54
CA ALA A 406 -9.55 11.19 -30.57
C ALA A 406 -8.69 10.04 -30.04
N LEU A 407 -8.01 10.24 -28.92
CA LEU A 407 -7.32 9.24 -28.13
C LEU A 407 -7.92 9.21 -26.73
N ARG A 408 -8.03 8.02 -26.14
CA ARG A 408 -8.50 7.82 -24.76
C ARG A 408 -7.49 7.00 -23.97
N PHE A 409 -7.53 7.10 -22.64
CA PHE A 409 -6.88 6.11 -21.79
C PHE A 409 -7.69 4.80 -21.85
N ALA A 410 -6.99 3.68 -21.91
CA ALA A 410 -7.63 2.36 -22.02
C ALA A 410 -8.60 2.06 -20.85
N VAL A 411 -8.29 2.58 -19.66
CA VAL A 411 -9.12 2.45 -18.46
C VAL A 411 -10.50 3.12 -18.60
N GLU A 412 -10.68 4.02 -19.58
CA GLU A 412 -11.94 4.70 -19.88
C GLU A 412 -12.86 3.84 -20.79
N ASP A 413 -12.29 2.80 -21.40
CA ASP A 413 -13.04 1.81 -22.19
C ASP A 413 -12.44 0.40 -21.93
N PRO A 414 -12.57 -0.11 -20.70
CA PRO A 414 -11.84 -1.29 -20.26
C PRO A 414 -12.31 -2.59 -20.91
N GLU A 415 -13.51 -2.58 -21.50
CA GLU A 415 -14.08 -3.77 -22.14
C GLU A 415 -13.90 -3.78 -23.66
N ALA A 416 -13.29 -2.75 -24.26
CA ALA A 416 -12.96 -2.75 -25.67
C ALA A 416 -11.91 -3.83 -25.99
N GLU A 417 -12.05 -4.51 -27.13
CA GLU A 417 -11.19 -5.63 -27.50
C GLU A 417 -9.70 -5.23 -27.57
N GLU A 418 -9.39 -4.04 -28.08
CA GLU A 418 -8.05 -3.48 -28.14
C GLU A 418 -7.40 -3.24 -26.78
N ASN A 419 -8.18 -3.19 -25.72
CA ASN A 419 -7.74 -2.97 -24.33
C ASN A 419 -7.63 -4.25 -23.52
N HIS A 420 -7.98 -5.41 -24.09
CA HIS A 420 -7.89 -6.67 -23.38
C HIS A 420 -6.45 -7.04 -23.06
N PRO A 421 -6.15 -7.56 -21.86
CA PRO A 421 -4.89 -8.21 -21.57
C PRO A 421 -4.82 -9.52 -22.35
N ARG A 422 -3.83 -9.65 -23.25
CA ARG A 422 -3.79 -10.80 -24.19
C ARG A 422 -2.91 -11.93 -23.65
N ILE A 423 -1.82 -11.58 -22.93
CA ILE A 423 -0.85 -12.55 -22.41
C ILE A 423 -0.63 -12.30 -20.93
N LEU A 424 -0.76 -13.34 -20.12
CA LEU A 424 -0.40 -13.32 -18.70
C LEU A 424 0.65 -14.39 -18.42
N SER A 425 1.76 -13.97 -17.83
CA SER A 425 2.78 -14.88 -17.32
C SER A 425 2.76 -14.87 -15.79
N LEU A 426 2.55 -16.01 -15.18
CA LEU A 426 2.66 -16.20 -13.72
C LEU A 426 4.02 -16.80 -13.42
N TRP A 427 4.81 -16.05 -12.67
CA TRP A 427 6.16 -16.45 -12.35
C TRP A 427 6.28 -16.73 -10.85
N ARG A 428 6.34 -18.01 -10.49
CA ARG A 428 6.40 -18.50 -9.10
C ARG A 428 5.29 -17.92 -8.22
N ALA A 429 4.12 -17.81 -8.79
CA ALA A 429 2.95 -17.29 -8.11
C ALA A 429 1.73 -18.17 -8.37
N ASN A 430 1.23 -18.81 -7.34
CA ASN A 430 -0.06 -19.48 -7.41
C ASN A 430 -1.18 -18.42 -7.25
N LEU A 431 -1.37 -17.61 -8.28
CA LEU A 431 -2.29 -16.49 -8.28
C LEU A 431 -3.71 -16.92 -7.97
N LEU A 432 -4.20 -17.92 -8.68
CA LEU A 432 -5.57 -18.45 -8.53
C LEU A 432 -5.76 -19.16 -7.20
N GLY A 433 -4.77 -19.87 -6.70
CA GLY A 433 -4.85 -20.60 -5.44
C GLY A 433 -4.54 -19.76 -4.18
N SER A 434 -3.90 -18.58 -4.32
CA SER A 434 -3.34 -17.86 -3.18
C SER A 434 -3.71 -16.39 -3.12
N SER A 435 -3.38 -15.61 -4.14
CA SER A 435 -3.28 -14.15 -4.01
C SER A 435 -4.41 -13.38 -4.67
N ALA A 436 -4.98 -13.88 -5.76
CA ALA A 436 -6.00 -13.17 -6.52
C ALA A 436 -7.33 -13.11 -5.78
N LYS A 437 -7.68 -11.94 -5.30
CA LYS A 437 -9.05 -11.67 -4.83
C LYS A 437 -9.98 -11.60 -6.04
N GLY A 438 -11.17 -12.20 -5.89
CA GLY A 438 -12.08 -12.30 -7.02
C GLY A 438 -11.71 -13.45 -7.97
N ASN A 439 -11.35 -14.62 -7.43
CA ASN A 439 -10.98 -15.80 -8.21
C ASN A 439 -12.04 -16.16 -9.26
N GLU A 440 -13.32 -16.11 -8.88
CA GLU A 440 -14.42 -16.47 -9.79
C GLU A 440 -14.56 -15.47 -10.95
N TYR A 441 -14.30 -14.18 -10.70
CA TYR A 441 -14.28 -13.15 -11.74
C TYR A 441 -13.10 -13.32 -12.70
N PHE A 442 -11.95 -13.76 -12.20
CA PHE A 442 -10.80 -14.12 -13.02
C PHE A 442 -11.15 -15.27 -13.97
N LEU A 443 -11.73 -16.33 -13.45
CA LEU A 443 -12.14 -17.49 -14.23
C LEU A 443 -13.14 -17.10 -15.33
N LYS A 444 -14.09 -16.25 -15.01
CA LYS A 444 -15.10 -15.75 -15.95
C LYS A 444 -14.50 -14.85 -17.01
N HIS A 445 -13.94 -13.72 -16.60
CA HIS A 445 -13.63 -12.62 -17.51
C HIS A 445 -12.28 -12.72 -18.18
N LEU A 446 -11.28 -13.34 -17.55
CA LEU A 446 -9.98 -13.53 -18.18
C LEU A 446 -9.83 -14.88 -18.88
N LEU A 447 -10.32 -15.97 -18.28
CA LEU A 447 -10.13 -17.31 -18.83
C LEU A 447 -11.34 -17.82 -19.62
N GLY A 448 -12.54 -17.25 -19.42
CA GLY A 448 -13.76 -17.74 -20.09
C GLY A 448 -14.14 -19.15 -19.66
N THR A 449 -13.83 -19.54 -18.42
CA THR A 449 -14.17 -20.84 -17.85
C THR A 449 -15.36 -20.75 -16.90
N ASP A 450 -15.89 -21.89 -16.49
CA ASP A 450 -16.96 -21.96 -15.49
C ASP A 450 -16.60 -21.23 -14.21
N ASN A 451 -17.57 -20.52 -13.66
CA ASN A 451 -17.43 -19.71 -12.47
C ASN A 451 -18.67 -19.83 -11.57
N ALA A 452 -18.55 -19.38 -10.34
CA ALA A 452 -19.62 -19.41 -9.33
C ALA A 452 -20.18 -18.02 -9.00
N VAL A 453 -19.88 -16.99 -9.79
CA VAL A 453 -20.37 -15.61 -9.57
C VAL A 453 -21.89 -15.55 -9.74
N THR A 454 -22.60 -15.22 -8.66
CA THR A 454 -24.05 -15.03 -8.64
C THR A 454 -24.47 -13.57 -8.50
N ALA A 455 -23.51 -12.67 -8.26
CA ALA A 455 -23.74 -11.25 -8.11
C ALA A 455 -24.33 -10.63 -9.39
N ALA A 456 -25.32 -9.77 -9.22
CA ALA A 456 -25.82 -8.94 -10.31
C ALA A 456 -24.84 -7.81 -10.61
N GLN A 457 -24.79 -7.38 -11.87
CA GLN A 457 -24.06 -6.19 -12.26
C GLN A 457 -24.73 -4.93 -11.68
N ALA A 458 -23.95 -3.85 -11.57
CA ALA A 458 -24.42 -2.56 -11.07
C ALA A 458 -25.67 -2.07 -11.83
N PRO A 459 -26.72 -1.66 -11.11
CA PRO A 459 -27.91 -1.07 -11.73
C PRO A 459 -27.54 0.28 -12.38
N PRO A 460 -28.35 0.78 -13.33
CA PRO A 460 -28.01 1.96 -14.12
C PRO A 460 -27.63 3.20 -13.31
N ASP A 461 -28.28 3.42 -12.19
CA ASP A 461 -28.05 4.55 -11.27
C ASP A 461 -26.77 4.45 -10.43
N LYS A 462 -26.12 3.28 -10.41
CA LYS A 462 -24.86 3.03 -9.72
C LYS A 462 -23.66 2.85 -10.68
N ARG A 463 -23.94 2.89 -12.00
CA ARG A 463 -22.88 2.73 -13.00
C ARG A 463 -21.97 3.96 -13.06
N PRO A 464 -20.66 3.79 -13.21
CA PRO A 464 -19.75 4.90 -13.46
C PRO A 464 -20.14 5.62 -14.77
N THR A 465 -19.93 6.92 -14.80
CA THR A 465 -20.30 7.79 -15.94
C THR A 465 -19.11 8.22 -16.79
N GLY A 466 -17.92 8.11 -16.28
CA GLY A 466 -16.66 8.50 -16.93
C GLY A 466 -15.99 7.39 -17.74
N ILE A 467 -16.65 6.25 -17.87
CA ILE A 467 -16.15 5.10 -18.65
C ILE A 467 -17.26 4.59 -19.59
N GLU A 468 -16.84 3.89 -20.64
CA GLU A 468 -17.79 3.15 -21.49
C GLU A 468 -18.33 1.93 -20.75
N TRP A 469 -19.62 1.65 -20.96
CA TRP A 469 -20.33 0.55 -20.30
C TRP A 469 -21.11 -0.26 -21.33
N PRO A 470 -20.49 -1.23 -22.01
CA PRO A 470 -21.22 -2.11 -22.92
C PRO A 470 -22.17 -3.04 -22.15
N ASP A 471 -23.29 -3.40 -22.76
CA ASP A 471 -24.26 -4.33 -22.16
C ASP A 471 -23.69 -5.75 -22.05
N ASP A 472 -22.97 -6.18 -23.09
CA ASP A 472 -22.27 -7.46 -23.12
C ASP A 472 -20.89 -7.32 -22.49
N VAL A 473 -20.59 -8.20 -21.54
CA VAL A 473 -19.30 -8.23 -20.85
C VAL A 473 -18.43 -9.32 -21.47
N PRO A 474 -17.22 -9.01 -21.94
CA PRO A 474 -16.32 -10.01 -22.49
C PRO A 474 -15.96 -11.10 -21.47
N GLU A 475 -15.93 -12.32 -21.95
CA GLU A 475 -15.42 -13.49 -21.24
C GLU A 475 -14.21 -14.05 -21.99
N GLY A 476 -13.18 -14.49 -21.26
CA GLY A 476 -11.98 -15.07 -21.91
C GLY A 476 -11.12 -14.02 -22.62
N LYS A 477 -10.81 -12.90 -21.96
CA LYS A 477 -9.99 -11.81 -22.53
C LYS A 477 -8.54 -12.22 -22.82
N LEU A 478 -8.01 -13.29 -22.18
CA LEU A 478 -6.64 -13.76 -22.38
C LEU A 478 -6.56 -14.71 -23.58
N ASP A 479 -5.53 -14.50 -24.40
CA ASP A 479 -5.15 -15.45 -25.44
C ASP A 479 -4.20 -16.53 -24.92
N LEU A 480 -3.37 -16.19 -23.92
CA LEU A 480 -2.34 -17.07 -23.39
C LEU A 480 -2.11 -16.86 -21.90
N LEU A 481 -2.25 -17.93 -21.13
CA LEU A 481 -1.78 -18.02 -19.75
C LEU A 481 -0.57 -18.93 -19.68
N MET A 482 0.58 -18.40 -19.30
CA MET A 482 1.82 -19.14 -19.10
C MET A 482 2.21 -19.12 -17.62
N THR A 483 2.60 -20.26 -17.09
CA THR A 483 3.09 -20.38 -15.72
C THR A 483 4.50 -20.94 -15.68
N ILE A 484 5.38 -20.30 -14.91
CA ILE A 484 6.71 -20.83 -14.57
C ILE A 484 6.67 -21.17 -13.08
N ASP A 485 6.64 -22.44 -12.74
CA ASP A 485 6.56 -22.89 -11.37
C ASP A 485 7.28 -24.23 -11.16
N PHE A 486 7.64 -24.53 -9.92
CA PHE A 486 8.26 -25.81 -9.53
C PHE A 486 7.24 -26.83 -9.00
N ARG A 487 5.98 -26.48 -8.95
CA ARG A 487 4.86 -27.33 -8.51
C ARG A 487 3.69 -27.22 -9.48
N MET A 488 2.87 -28.27 -9.54
CA MET A 488 1.53 -28.16 -10.09
C MET A 488 0.62 -27.49 -9.06
N THR A 489 0.06 -26.34 -9.42
CA THR A 489 -0.80 -25.50 -8.57
C THR A 489 -2.16 -25.28 -9.22
N SER A 490 -3.09 -24.64 -8.52
CA SER A 490 -4.37 -24.22 -9.12
C SER A 490 -4.14 -23.33 -10.35
N SER A 491 -3.11 -22.49 -10.33
CA SER A 491 -2.78 -21.63 -11.49
C SER A 491 -2.24 -22.43 -12.67
N THR A 492 -1.38 -23.42 -12.44
CA THR A 492 -0.82 -24.25 -13.52
C THR A 492 -1.88 -25.13 -14.18
N LEU A 493 -2.92 -25.56 -13.43
CA LEU A 493 -4.03 -26.34 -13.99
C LEU A 493 -4.80 -25.59 -15.09
N PHE A 494 -4.89 -24.28 -15.00
CA PHE A 494 -5.58 -23.43 -15.97
C PHE A 494 -4.66 -22.84 -17.04
N SER A 495 -3.34 -23.12 -16.97
CA SER A 495 -2.37 -22.53 -17.90
C SER A 495 -2.33 -23.28 -19.23
N ASP A 496 -2.21 -22.53 -20.32
CA ASP A 496 -1.98 -23.07 -21.66
C ASP A 496 -0.55 -23.63 -21.79
N VAL A 497 0.40 -22.96 -21.13
CA VAL A 497 1.81 -23.38 -21.13
C VAL A 497 2.34 -23.39 -19.70
N VAL A 498 2.92 -24.50 -19.30
CA VAL A 498 3.59 -24.68 -18.00
C VAL A 498 5.07 -24.98 -18.24
N LEU A 499 5.93 -24.09 -17.72
CA LEU A 499 7.38 -24.26 -17.77
C LEU A 499 7.89 -24.69 -16.38
N PRO A 500 8.46 -25.89 -16.24
CA PRO A 500 8.95 -26.39 -14.96
C PRO A 500 10.20 -25.63 -14.52
N ALA A 501 10.15 -25.07 -13.32
CA ALA A 501 11.24 -24.32 -12.72
C ALA A 501 12.04 -25.15 -11.70
N ALA A 502 13.33 -24.91 -11.61
CA ALA A 502 14.20 -25.50 -10.60
C ALA A 502 13.83 -25.03 -9.18
N THR A 503 13.90 -25.92 -8.20
CA THR A 503 13.68 -25.61 -6.79
C THR A 503 14.95 -25.09 -6.11
N TRP A 504 14.87 -24.81 -4.81
CA TRP A 504 16.00 -24.28 -4.03
C TRP A 504 17.23 -25.18 -4.00
N TYR A 505 17.06 -26.50 -4.02
CA TYR A 505 18.17 -27.45 -4.03
C TYR A 505 18.74 -27.75 -5.44
N GLU A 506 18.21 -27.08 -6.45
CA GLU A 506 18.52 -27.33 -7.87
C GLU A 506 19.07 -26.10 -8.59
N LYS A 507 19.23 -24.95 -7.88
CA LYS A 507 19.70 -23.71 -8.47
C LYS A 507 20.59 -22.89 -7.55
N HIS A 508 21.33 -21.94 -8.14
CA HIS A 508 21.93 -20.83 -7.42
C HIS A 508 20.90 -19.69 -7.31
N ASP A 509 20.83 -19.07 -6.12
CA ASP A 509 20.01 -17.89 -5.88
C ASP A 509 20.50 -17.16 -4.63
N ILE A 510 20.02 -15.95 -4.38
CA ILE A 510 20.23 -15.20 -3.14
C ILE A 510 18.95 -15.08 -2.36
N ASN A 511 19.05 -15.04 -1.04
CA ASN A 511 17.90 -14.93 -0.17
C ASN A 511 18.16 -14.00 1.02
N THR A 512 17.10 -13.35 1.46
CA THR A 512 17.04 -12.56 2.69
C THR A 512 15.61 -12.53 3.19
N THR A 513 15.38 -12.11 4.44
CA THR A 513 14.04 -11.95 5.02
C THR A 513 14.04 -10.79 6.01
N ASP A 514 12.87 -10.25 6.32
CA ASP A 514 12.72 -9.25 7.37
C ASP A 514 12.93 -9.81 8.78
N MET A 515 12.92 -11.12 8.93
CA MET A 515 13.10 -11.80 10.20
C MET A 515 14.56 -11.79 10.71
N HIS A 516 15.51 -11.46 9.82
CA HIS A 516 16.93 -11.38 10.18
C HIS A 516 17.72 -10.44 9.24
N PRO A 517 18.87 -9.90 9.68
CA PRO A 517 19.66 -8.94 8.90
C PRO A 517 20.74 -9.60 8.02
N PHE A 518 20.53 -10.82 7.56
CA PHE A 518 21.55 -11.55 6.80
C PHE A 518 21.13 -11.75 5.35
N VAL A 519 22.13 -11.79 4.46
CA VAL A 519 22.01 -12.34 3.10
C VAL A 519 22.69 -13.71 3.07
N HIS A 520 22.09 -14.65 2.38
CA HIS A 520 22.65 -15.98 2.15
C HIS A 520 22.26 -16.50 0.76
N SER A 521 22.93 -17.54 0.30
CA SER A 521 22.66 -18.15 -0.99
C SER A 521 21.87 -19.45 -0.86
N PHE A 522 21.17 -19.78 -1.93
CA PHE A 522 20.85 -21.17 -2.27
C PHE A 522 21.94 -21.72 -3.18
N ASN A 523 22.33 -22.96 -2.91
CA ASN A 523 23.29 -23.68 -3.72
C ASN A 523 22.69 -25.02 -4.16
N PRO A 524 22.84 -25.43 -5.41
CA PRO A 524 22.29 -26.68 -5.90
C PRO A 524 22.99 -27.86 -5.23
N ALA A 525 22.21 -28.77 -4.67
CA ALA A 525 22.67 -30.07 -4.21
C ALA A 525 22.62 -31.10 -5.36
N ILE A 526 21.72 -30.88 -6.31
CA ILE A 526 21.55 -31.70 -7.52
C ILE A 526 21.29 -30.78 -8.73
N ALA A 527 21.50 -31.30 -9.93
CA ALA A 527 21.08 -30.59 -11.14
C ALA A 527 19.54 -30.61 -11.27
N PRO A 528 18.94 -29.58 -11.89
CA PRO A 528 17.51 -29.59 -12.20
C PRO A 528 17.13 -30.88 -12.96
N PRO A 529 16.07 -31.61 -12.54
CA PRO A 529 15.67 -32.83 -13.20
C PRO A 529 14.95 -32.55 -14.52
N TRP A 530 15.02 -33.51 -15.42
CA TRP A 530 14.34 -33.53 -16.75
C TRP A 530 14.57 -32.21 -17.52
N GLN A 531 13.51 -31.55 -17.87
CA GLN A 531 13.52 -30.28 -18.63
C GLN A 531 13.42 -29.05 -17.75
N SER A 532 13.44 -29.20 -16.41
CA SER A 532 13.41 -28.07 -15.50
C SER A 532 14.61 -27.14 -15.75
N LYS A 533 14.37 -25.86 -15.62
CA LYS A 533 15.39 -24.81 -15.77
C LYS A 533 15.34 -23.87 -14.57
N THR A 534 16.46 -23.20 -14.31
CA THR A 534 16.42 -22.04 -13.42
C THR A 534 15.54 -20.95 -14.04
N ASP A 535 15.01 -20.07 -13.21
CA ASP A 535 14.17 -18.97 -13.71
C ASP A 535 14.91 -18.12 -14.75
N TRP A 536 16.19 -17.87 -14.51
CA TRP A 536 17.04 -17.11 -15.41
C TRP A 536 17.19 -17.82 -16.77
N GLU A 537 17.46 -19.10 -16.77
CA GLU A 537 17.59 -19.88 -18.00
C GLU A 537 16.31 -19.97 -18.81
N ALA A 538 15.15 -20.07 -18.10
CA ALA A 538 13.85 -20.09 -18.76
C ALA A 538 13.57 -18.76 -19.47
N TRP A 539 13.69 -17.63 -18.76
CA TRP A 539 13.47 -16.31 -19.36
C TRP A 539 14.51 -15.96 -20.42
N LYS A 540 15.77 -16.37 -20.25
CA LYS A 540 16.83 -16.20 -21.25
C LYS A 540 16.50 -16.94 -22.56
N ALA A 541 15.97 -18.15 -22.46
CA ALA A 541 15.54 -18.90 -23.63
C ALA A 541 14.34 -18.24 -24.34
N VAL A 542 13.37 -17.74 -23.59
CA VAL A 542 12.25 -16.95 -24.13
C VAL A 542 12.75 -15.68 -24.83
N ALA A 543 13.62 -14.92 -24.20
CA ALA A 543 14.19 -13.69 -24.77
C ALA A 543 14.97 -13.95 -26.05
N LYS A 544 15.73 -15.05 -26.09
CA LYS A 544 16.46 -15.46 -27.30
C LYS A 544 15.52 -15.73 -28.46
N ARG A 545 14.50 -16.56 -28.24
CA ARG A 545 13.55 -16.89 -29.29
C ARG A 545 12.72 -15.69 -29.73
N PHE A 546 12.35 -14.82 -28.78
CA PHE A 546 11.67 -13.56 -29.08
C PHE A 546 12.51 -12.68 -29.99
N SER A 547 13.80 -12.46 -29.66
CA SER A 547 14.72 -11.67 -30.50
C SER A 547 14.85 -12.21 -31.92
N GLU A 548 14.95 -13.55 -32.10
CA GLU A 548 15.00 -14.20 -33.41
C GLU A 548 13.74 -13.92 -34.25
N LEU A 549 12.56 -14.02 -33.63
CA LEU A 549 11.28 -13.75 -34.31
C LEU A 549 11.06 -12.23 -34.56
N ALA A 550 11.56 -11.40 -33.70
CA ALA A 550 11.42 -9.95 -33.82
C ALA A 550 12.09 -9.40 -35.09
N VAL A 551 13.08 -10.08 -35.66
CA VAL A 551 13.72 -9.68 -36.92
C VAL A 551 12.68 -9.52 -38.04
N ASP A 552 11.75 -10.47 -38.13
CA ASP A 552 10.75 -10.49 -39.19
C ASP A 552 9.45 -9.74 -38.84
N HIS A 553 9.16 -9.56 -37.54
CA HIS A 553 7.84 -9.11 -37.11
C HIS A 553 7.82 -7.72 -36.47
N LEU A 554 8.91 -7.27 -35.83
CA LEU A 554 8.95 -6.01 -35.09
C LEU A 554 10.08 -5.08 -35.53
N GLY A 555 11.30 -5.58 -35.60
CA GLY A 555 12.49 -4.75 -35.88
C GLY A 555 12.70 -3.69 -34.78
N THR A 556 13.13 -2.51 -35.20
CA THR A 556 13.26 -1.33 -34.32
C THR A 556 12.02 -0.46 -34.49
N ARG A 557 11.42 -0.04 -33.37
CA ARG A 557 10.21 0.79 -33.33
C ARG A 557 10.39 1.94 -32.35
N ARG A 558 9.73 3.04 -32.68
CA ARG A 558 9.55 4.13 -31.70
C ARG A 558 8.27 3.89 -30.92
N ASP A 559 8.35 4.09 -29.63
CA ASP A 559 7.27 3.81 -28.67
C ASP A 559 7.01 5.04 -27.81
N VAL A 560 5.77 5.48 -27.73
CA VAL A 560 5.37 6.56 -26.84
C VAL A 560 5.00 5.96 -25.48
N VAL A 561 5.94 6.05 -24.56
CA VAL A 561 5.78 5.50 -23.20
C VAL A 561 5.19 6.54 -22.25
N ALA A 562 4.05 6.24 -21.68
CA ALA A 562 3.48 7.02 -20.59
C ALA A 562 3.94 6.43 -19.24
N LYS A 563 4.46 7.30 -18.36
CA LYS A 563 4.91 6.91 -17.02
C LYS A 563 4.07 7.67 -15.99
N PRO A 564 3.66 7.03 -14.89
CA PRO A 564 3.01 7.73 -13.81
C PRO A 564 3.94 8.78 -13.20
N LEU A 565 3.39 9.81 -12.58
CA LEU A 565 4.12 10.82 -11.85
C LEU A 565 4.81 10.19 -10.64
N TRP A 566 5.97 10.72 -10.26
CA TRP A 566 6.74 10.16 -9.15
C TRP A 566 6.31 10.70 -7.78
N HIS A 567 5.62 11.84 -7.77
CA HIS A 567 5.15 12.51 -6.56
C HIS A 567 6.23 12.77 -5.52
N ASP A 568 7.45 13.02 -5.95
CA ASP A 568 8.60 13.22 -5.09
C ASP A 568 9.26 14.59 -5.28
N THR A 569 8.80 15.39 -6.23
CA THR A 569 9.21 16.78 -6.46
C THR A 569 7.99 17.70 -6.50
N PRO A 570 8.15 19.00 -6.21
CA PRO A 570 7.06 19.96 -6.34
C PRO A 570 6.46 20.03 -7.76
N GLU A 571 7.25 19.83 -8.81
CA GLU A 571 6.73 19.78 -10.17
C GLU A 571 5.87 18.55 -10.43
N ALA A 572 6.32 17.37 -9.99
CA ALA A 572 5.57 16.13 -10.15
C ALA A 572 4.33 16.08 -9.27
N MET A 573 4.34 16.80 -8.14
CA MET A 573 3.19 16.96 -7.25
C MET A 573 2.41 18.22 -7.60
N ALA A 574 1.86 18.30 -8.78
CA ALA A 574 1.11 19.49 -9.25
C ALA A 574 -0.14 19.81 -8.40
N THR A 575 -0.50 18.96 -7.45
CA THR A 575 -1.66 19.10 -6.57
C THR A 575 -1.31 19.94 -5.33
N VAL A 576 -1.00 21.21 -5.53
CA VAL A 576 -0.72 22.15 -4.44
C VAL A 576 -1.91 22.19 -3.48
N HIS A 577 -1.66 22.14 -2.17
CA HIS A 577 -2.68 22.00 -1.12
C HIS A 577 -3.59 20.77 -1.26
N GLY A 578 -3.17 19.74 -1.99
CA GLY A 578 -4.03 18.57 -2.20
C GLY A 578 -5.30 18.86 -2.98
N VAL A 579 -5.40 19.99 -3.68
CA VAL A 579 -6.58 20.37 -4.49
C VAL A 579 -6.56 19.59 -5.80
N VAL A 580 -7.60 18.79 -6.04
CA VAL A 580 -7.73 18.02 -7.26
C VAL A 580 -8.27 18.89 -8.39
N ARG A 581 -7.56 18.96 -9.51
CA ARG A 581 -7.96 19.68 -10.71
C ARG A 581 -7.77 18.81 -11.94
N ASP A 582 -8.77 18.83 -12.82
CA ASP A 582 -8.77 17.99 -14.02
C ASP A 582 -8.64 18.84 -15.29
N TRP A 583 -7.66 18.52 -16.13
CA TRP A 583 -7.49 19.18 -17.42
C TRP A 583 -8.65 18.89 -18.39
N ARG A 584 -9.33 17.73 -18.24
CA ARG A 584 -10.48 17.40 -19.10
C ARG A 584 -11.67 18.33 -18.87
N THR A 585 -11.83 18.86 -17.68
CA THR A 585 -12.85 19.85 -17.34
C THR A 585 -12.41 21.30 -17.61
N GLY A 586 -11.16 21.51 -18.05
CA GLY A 586 -10.59 22.82 -18.32
C GLY A 586 -10.13 23.57 -17.07
N GLU A 587 -10.01 22.89 -15.92
CA GLU A 587 -9.55 23.51 -14.67
C GLU A 587 -8.04 23.78 -14.67
N VAL A 588 -7.29 23.02 -15.44
CA VAL A 588 -5.84 23.17 -15.66
C VAL A 588 -5.48 22.79 -17.09
N GLU A 589 -4.31 23.24 -17.56
CA GLU A 589 -3.78 22.83 -18.86
C GLU A 589 -3.26 21.38 -18.82
N PRO A 590 -3.39 20.62 -19.91
CA PRO A 590 -2.86 19.26 -20.04
C PRO A 590 -1.34 19.27 -20.26
N VAL A 591 -0.57 19.18 -19.19
CA VAL A 591 0.90 19.26 -19.24
C VAL A 591 1.52 17.92 -18.88
N PRO A 592 2.22 17.22 -19.81
CA PRO A 592 2.93 15.98 -19.53
C PRO A 592 3.91 16.11 -18.37
N GLY A 593 3.89 15.18 -17.46
CA GLY A 593 4.76 15.17 -16.27
C GLY A 593 4.28 16.08 -15.13
N ARG A 594 3.13 16.72 -15.28
CA ARG A 594 2.56 17.61 -14.27
C ARG A 594 1.06 17.34 -14.03
N THR A 595 0.23 17.50 -15.02
CA THR A 595 -1.23 17.27 -14.98
C THR A 595 -1.65 16.08 -15.82
N LEU A 596 -0.70 15.45 -16.49
CA LEU A 596 -0.76 14.22 -17.27
C LEU A 596 0.40 13.31 -16.89
N PRO A 597 0.36 12.01 -17.22
CA PRO A 597 1.54 11.16 -17.16
C PRO A 597 2.75 11.78 -17.89
N VAL A 598 3.95 11.41 -17.46
CA VAL A 598 5.16 11.75 -18.19
C VAL A 598 5.16 11.01 -19.53
N LEU A 599 5.26 11.71 -20.65
CA LEU A 599 5.33 11.14 -21.99
C LEU A 599 6.78 11.16 -22.48
N VAL A 600 7.32 10.00 -22.80
CA VAL A 600 8.67 9.85 -23.37
C VAL A 600 8.63 9.00 -24.62
N VAL A 601 9.51 9.24 -25.55
CA VAL A 601 9.70 8.39 -26.73
C VAL A 601 10.91 7.50 -26.48
N ALA A 602 10.70 6.19 -26.57
CA ALA A 602 11.76 5.19 -26.52
C ALA A 602 11.93 4.57 -27.91
N GLU A 603 13.13 4.54 -28.43
CA GLU A 603 13.47 3.72 -29.57
C GLU A 603 13.80 2.31 -29.06
N ARG A 604 13.04 1.33 -29.50
CA ARG A 604 13.16 -0.05 -29.04
C ARG A 604 13.59 -0.95 -30.19
N ASP A 605 14.77 -1.51 -30.05
CA ASP A 605 15.22 -2.61 -30.89
C ASP A 605 14.79 -3.93 -30.28
N TYR A 606 13.69 -4.47 -30.78
CA TYR A 606 13.13 -5.75 -30.29
C TYR A 606 13.99 -6.96 -30.70
N THR A 607 14.84 -6.82 -31.74
CA THR A 607 15.75 -7.88 -32.12
C THR A 607 16.88 -8.06 -31.11
N ALA A 608 17.15 -7.05 -30.29
CA ALA A 608 18.21 -7.03 -29.29
C ALA A 608 17.75 -7.39 -27.86
N VAL A 609 16.52 -7.85 -27.67
CA VAL A 609 15.98 -8.14 -26.31
C VAL A 609 16.85 -9.16 -25.57
N PHE A 610 17.35 -10.18 -26.23
CA PHE A 610 18.26 -11.16 -25.63
C PHE A 610 19.56 -10.51 -25.14
N ASP A 611 20.19 -9.69 -25.95
CA ASP A 611 21.43 -9.00 -25.60
C ASP A 611 21.20 -8.03 -24.43
N LYS A 612 20.08 -7.27 -24.46
CA LYS A 612 19.68 -6.33 -23.40
C LYS A 612 19.39 -7.04 -22.08
N MET A 613 18.82 -8.23 -22.13
CA MET A 613 18.55 -9.00 -20.92
C MET A 613 19.82 -9.60 -20.32
N THR A 614 20.77 -10.02 -21.15
CA THR A 614 21.95 -10.79 -20.75
C THR A 614 23.22 -9.96 -20.59
N SER A 615 23.09 -8.63 -20.53
CA SER A 615 24.19 -7.71 -20.24
C SER A 615 23.71 -6.52 -19.40
N ILE A 616 24.63 -5.86 -18.72
CA ILE A 616 24.33 -4.58 -18.06
C ILE A 616 24.24 -3.49 -19.11
N GLY A 617 23.20 -2.64 -19.02
CA GLY A 617 22.97 -1.59 -19.99
C GLY A 617 23.85 -0.35 -19.79
N PRO A 618 24.09 0.45 -20.82
CA PRO A 618 24.98 1.62 -20.78
C PRO A 618 24.46 2.77 -19.89
N LEU A 619 23.19 2.80 -19.57
CA LEU A 619 22.64 3.82 -18.65
C LEU A 619 23.21 3.70 -17.24
N MET A 620 23.71 2.55 -16.86
CA MET A 620 24.38 2.37 -15.55
C MET A 620 25.63 3.26 -15.46
N GLU A 621 26.36 3.46 -16.54
CA GLU A 621 27.54 4.33 -16.59
C GLU A 621 27.19 5.79 -16.89
N THR A 622 26.23 6.04 -17.76
CA THR A 622 25.93 7.42 -18.22
C THR A 622 24.95 8.17 -17.33
N VAL A 623 24.07 7.48 -16.64
CA VAL A 623 23.03 8.05 -15.76
C VAL A 623 23.22 7.60 -14.31
N GLY A 624 23.79 6.43 -14.08
CA GLY A 624 23.87 5.81 -12.77
C GLY A 624 22.50 5.35 -12.26
N MET A 625 22.38 5.24 -10.96
CA MET A 625 21.14 4.84 -10.30
C MET A 625 20.55 5.98 -9.48
N LEU A 626 19.23 5.99 -9.36
CA LEU A 626 18.50 6.93 -8.52
C LEU A 626 17.42 6.19 -7.74
N THR A 627 17.42 6.32 -6.43
CA THR A 627 16.36 5.80 -5.60
C THR A 627 15.99 6.76 -4.48
N LYS A 628 14.72 6.94 -4.23
CA LYS A 628 14.22 7.86 -3.19
C LYS A 628 14.88 9.25 -3.24
N GLY A 629 15.15 9.75 -4.45
CA GLY A 629 15.84 11.02 -4.68
C GLY A 629 17.35 11.01 -4.38
N VAL A 630 17.95 9.85 -4.08
CA VAL A 630 19.39 9.70 -3.84
C VAL A 630 20.08 9.20 -5.11
N PRO A 631 20.96 9.98 -5.73
CA PRO A 631 21.73 9.55 -6.90
C PRO A 631 22.94 8.68 -6.48
N TYR A 632 23.24 7.70 -7.33
CA TYR A 632 24.41 6.81 -7.18
C TYR A 632 25.14 6.76 -8.51
N ASP A 633 26.43 7.09 -8.46
CA ASP A 633 27.39 6.80 -9.49
C ASP A 633 27.85 5.35 -9.30
N VAL A 634 27.85 4.56 -10.35
CA VAL A 634 28.16 3.12 -10.31
C VAL A 634 29.21 2.69 -11.35
N ASP A 635 29.93 3.61 -11.95
CA ASP A 635 30.97 3.32 -12.96
C ASP A 635 32.00 2.31 -12.44
N ARG A 636 32.42 2.52 -11.19
CA ARG A 636 33.34 1.59 -10.51
C ARG A 636 32.79 0.17 -10.41
N GLU A 637 31.54 0.05 -10.04
CA GLU A 637 30.87 -1.23 -9.86
C GLU A 637 30.69 -1.95 -11.20
N VAL A 638 30.34 -1.20 -12.26
CA VAL A 638 30.23 -1.75 -13.61
C VAL A 638 31.60 -2.24 -14.10
N GLU A 639 32.68 -1.51 -13.87
CA GLU A 639 34.02 -1.96 -14.25
C GLU A 639 34.45 -3.23 -13.47
N ILE A 640 34.16 -3.31 -12.17
CA ILE A 640 34.41 -4.52 -11.39
C ILE A 640 33.62 -5.71 -11.99
N LEU A 641 32.38 -5.49 -12.36
CA LEU A 641 31.55 -6.53 -12.97
C LEU A 641 32.05 -6.99 -14.34
N ARG A 642 32.65 -6.09 -15.16
CA ARG A 642 33.34 -6.49 -16.40
C ARG A 642 34.47 -7.49 -16.12
N HIS A 643 35.26 -7.25 -15.08
CA HIS A 643 36.34 -8.17 -14.70
C HIS A 643 35.81 -9.50 -14.13
N ARG A 644 34.77 -9.46 -13.33
CA ARG A 644 34.22 -10.66 -12.66
C ARG A 644 33.41 -11.55 -13.60
N ASN A 645 32.45 -10.95 -14.31
CA ASN A 645 31.52 -11.67 -15.16
C ASN A 645 32.04 -11.85 -16.59
N GLY A 646 33.12 -11.12 -16.95
CA GLY A 646 33.57 -10.97 -18.32
C GLY A 646 32.65 -10.04 -19.12
N VAL A 647 33.04 -9.73 -20.35
CA VAL A 647 32.31 -8.82 -21.23
C VAL A 647 31.53 -9.59 -22.30
N ALA A 648 30.39 -9.05 -22.68
CA ALA A 648 29.67 -9.52 -23.87
C ALA A 648 30.41 -9.10 -25.15
N HIS A 649 30.29 -9.90 -26.18
CA HIS A 649 30.94 -9.65 -27.47
C HIS A 649 29.89 -9.64 -28.58
N GLY A 650 29.85 -8.52 -29.29
CA GLY A 650 28.90 -8.26 -30.36
C GLY A 650 27.48 -7.95 -29.89
N GLY A 651 26.63 -7.54 -30.83
CA GLY A 651 25.26 -7.14 -30.55
C GLY A 651 25.13 -5.88 -29.70
N ALA A 652 23.97 -5.66 -29.16
CA ALA A 652 23.68 -4.47 -28.37
C ALA A 652 24.39 -4.43 -27.00
N GLY A 653 24.87 -5.55 -26.52
CA GLY A 653 25.59 -5.68 -25.24
C GLY A 653 27.12 -5.64 -25.37
N ASP A 654 27.68 -5.33 -26.55
CA ASP A 654 29.13 -5.37 -26.79
C ASP A 654 29.90 -4.50 -25.78
N GLY A 655 30.93 -5.10 -25.13
CA GLY A 655 31.74 -4.44 -24.12
C GLY A 655 31.12 -4.32 -22.72
N GLN A 656 29.86 -4.71 -22.57
CA GLN A 656 29.15 -4.62 -21.26
C GLN A 656 29.35 -5.88 -20.40
N PRO A 657 29.26 -5.78 -19.07
CA PRO A 657 29.32 -6.93 -18.19
C PRO A 657 28.24 -7.96 -18.52
N ARG A 658 28.63 -9.23 -18.55
CA ARG A 658 27.69 -10.33 -18.84
C ARG A 658 26.75 -10.65 -17.69
N LEU A 659 25.53 -11.05 -18.06
CA LEU A 659 24.51 -11.61 -17.18
C LEU A 659 24.05 -12.98 -17.71
N GLN A 660 24.98 -13.86 -18.03
CA GLN A 660 24.68 -15.11 -18.73
C GLN A 660 24.27 -16.28 -17.83
N THR A 661 24.57 -16.20 -16.53
CA THR A 661 24.29 -17.26 -15.55
C THR A 661 23.64 -16.67 -14.31
N ASP A 662 23.00 -17.52 -13.50
CA ASP A 662 22.43 -17.11 -12.21
C ASP A 662 23.49 -16.45 -11.30
N ILE A 663 24.74 -16.96 -11.31
CA ILE A 663 25.84 -16.40 -10.53
C ILE A 663 26.22 -15.00 -11.02
N HIS A 664 26.27 -14.77 -12.33
CA HIS A 664 26.56 -13.45 -12.89
C HIS A 664 25.48 -12.43 -12.46
N VAL A 665 24.22 -12.84 -12.45
CA VAL A 665 23.10 -12.00 -12.03
C VAL A 665 23.16 -11.74 -10.52
N ALA A 666 23.41 -12.77 -9.73
CA ALA A 666 23.56 -12.64 -8.27
C ALA A 666 24.71 -11.69 -7.90
N ASP A 667 25.87 -11.83 -8.52
CA ASP A 667 27.00 -10.91 -8.30
C ASP A 667 26.67 -9.47 -8.74
N ALA A 668 25.96 -9.28 -9.87
CA ALA A 668 25.52 -7.95 -10.28
C ALA A 668 24.55 -7.33 -9.27
N ILE A 669 23.58 -8.09 -8.77
CA ILE A 669 22.65 -7.63 -7.73
C ILE A 669 23.41 -7.19 -6.47
N LEU A 670 24.33 -8.02 -6.00
CA LEU A 670 25.11 -7.75 -4.79
C LEU A 670 26.05 -6.54 -4.95
N HIS A 671 26.64 -6.34 -6.14
CA HIS A 671 27.51 -5.19 -6.40
C HIS A 671 26.74 -3.88 -6.55
N LEU A 672 25.50 -3.93 -7.04
CA LEU A 672 24.66 -2.76 -7.32
C LEU A 672 23.61 -2.49 -6.23
N SER A 673 23.74 -3.15 -5.07
CA SER A 673 22.87 -2.92 -3.91
C SER A 673 23.62 -2.19 -2.81
N GLY A 674 23.03 -1.13 -2.26
CA GLY A 674 23.59 -0.38 -1.13
C GLY A 674 23.75 -1.21 0.15
N THR A 675 22.95 -2.27 0.32
CA THR A 675 23.02 -3.14 1.52
C THR A 675 24.10 -4.20 1.47
N THR A 676 24.75 -4.40 0.34
CA THR A 676 25.81 -5.40 0.15
C THR A 676 27.10 -4.81 -0.41
N ASN A 677 27.10 -3.54 -0.76
CA ASN A 677 28.26 -2.79 -1.22
C ASN A 677 28.48 -1.55 -0.34
N GLY A 678 29.54 -1.58 0.49
CA GLY A 678 29.84 -0.50 1.43
C GLY A 678 30.23 0.81 0.76
N HIS A 679 30.85 0.74 -0.43
CA HIS A 679 31.15 1.93 -1.22
C HIS A 679 29.85 2.65 -1.65
N LEU A 680 28.89 1.92 -2.18
CA LEU A 680 27.58 2.49 -2.54
C LEU A 680 26.83 3.01 -1.32
N ALA A 681 26.82 2.28 -0.21
CA ALA A 681 26.21 2.73 1.03
C ALA A 681 26.78 4.08 1.49
N THR A 682 28.11 4.19 1.56
CA THR A 682 28.81 5.42 1.97
C THR A 682 28.57 6.56 0.99
N HIS A 683 28.64 6.29 -0.31
CA HIS A 683 28.39 7.28 -1.35
C HIS A 683 26.93 7.78 -1.31
N GLY A 684 25.97 6.87 -1.14
CA GLY A 684 24.57 7.24 -0.97
C GLY A 684 24.35 8.16 0.21
N PHE A 685 24.93 7.86 1.38
CA PHE A 685 24.88 8.75 2.54
C PHE A 685 25.52 10.11 2.29
N LYS A 686 26.69 10.18 1.65
CA LYS A 686 27.34 11.46 1.27
C LYS A 686 26.44 12.31 0.35
N ASN A 687 25.66 11.68 -0.52
CA ASN A 687 24.70 12.40 -1.37
C ASN A 687 23.48 12.90 -0.58
N VAL A 688 23.01 12.15 0.42
CA VAL A 688 21.96 12.62 1.33
C VAL A 688 22.44 13.78 2.18
N GLU A 689 23.69 13.73 2.67
CA GLU A 689 24.33 14.80 3.48
C GLU A 689 24.32 16.16 2.74
N LYS A 690 24.53 16.16 1.42
CA LYS A 690 24.46 17.40 0.62
C LYS A 690 23.10 18.09 0.74
N ARG A 691 22.02 17.30 0.86
CA ARG A 691 20.67 17.83 1.02
C ARG A 691 20.32 18.15 2.47
N THR A 692 20.72 17.26 3.39
CA THR A 692 20.36 17.40 4.81
C THR A 692 21.27 18.36 5.57
N GLY A 693 22.51 18.51 5.16
CA GLY A 693 23.51 19.24 5.96
C GLY A 693 23.93 18.53 7.26
N THR A 694 23.44 17.29 7.49
CA THR A 694 23.76 16.51 8.68
C THR A 694 24.70 15.36 8.35
N PRO A 695 25.67 15.00 9.23
CA PRO A 695 26.56 13.87 9.01
C PRO A 695 25.81 12.54 9.01
N LEU A 696 25.99 11.72 7.97
CA LEU A 696 25.32 10.44 7.79
C LEU A 696 26.26 9.33 7.29
N HIS A 697 27.34 9.69 6.55
CA HIS A 697 28.23 8.70 5.92
C HIS A 697 28.98 7.83 6.93
N ASP A 698 29.17 8.31 8.16
CA ASP A 698 29.76 7.53 9.26
C ASP A 698 28.94 6.28 9.60
N LEU A 699 27.64 6.25 9.25
CA LEU A 699 26.79 5.07 9.43
C LEU A 699 27.21 3.87 8.58
N ALA A 700 27.95 4.08 7.51
CA ALA A 700 28.46 3.03 6.62
C ALA A 700 29.99 3.05 6.47
N ALA A 701 30.69 4.04 7.04
CA ALA A 701 32.12 4.27 6.79
C ALA A 701 33.01 3.07 7.15
N GLU A 702 32.69 2.32 8.20
CA GLU A 702 33.47 1.11 8.60
C GLU A 702 33.34 0.00 7.53
N HIS A 703 32.36 0.08 6.66
CA HIS A 703 32.10 -0.89 5.61
C HIS A 703 32.47 -0.38 4.21
N GLU A 704 33.06 0.81 4.05
CA GLU A 704 33.33 1.41 2.74
C GLU A 704 34.11 0.49 1.79
N GLY A 705 35.05 -0.29 2.32
CA GLY A 705 35.84 -1.27 1.57
C GLY A 705 35.17 -2.66 1.43
N LYS A 706 34.02 -2.88 2.05
CA LYS A 706 33.36 -4.18 2.09
C LYS A 706 32.47 -4.36 0.85
N GLN A 707 32.72 -5.45 0.13
CA GLN A 707 31.85 -5.94 -0.93
C GLN A 707 31.43 -7.37 -0.60
N ILE A 708 30.13 -7.58 -0.45
CA ILE A 708 29.57 -8.94 -0.29
C ILE A 708 29.41 -9.52 -1.69
N THR A 709 30.08 -10.65 -1.95
CA THR A 709 30.01 -11.38 -3.22
C THR A 709 29.11 -12.61 -3.07
N PHE A 710 28.71 -13.19 -4.20
CA PHE A 710 27.95 -14.44 -4.16
C PHE A 710 28.76 -15.56 -3.49
N ALA A 711 30.07 -15.61 -3.73
CA ALA A 711 30.97 -16.57 -3.10
C ALA A 711 30.99 -16.46 -1.56
N ASP A 712 30.92 -15.24 -1.02
CA ASP A 712 30.86 -15.04 0.44
C ASP A 712 29.57 -15.64 1.01
N THR A 713 28.44 -15.44 0.34
CA THR A 713 27.13 -15.96 0.76
C THR A 713 27.05 -17.49 0.69
N GLN A 714 27.88 -18.12 -0.14
CA GLN A 714 27.97 -19.59 -0.23
C GLN A 714 28.72 -20.20 0.98
N VAL A 715 29.57 -19.44 1.63
CA VAL A 715 30.33 -19.90 2.81
C VAL A 715 29.49 -19.81 4.07
N ALA A 716 28.85 -18.65 4.29
CA ALA A 716 28.01 -18.37 5.47
C ALA A 716 27.03 -17.22 5.20
N PRO A 717 25.94 -17.12 5.98
CA PRO A 717 25.12 -15.92 5.99
C PRO A 717 25.94 -14.68 6.36
N VAL A 718 25.81 -13.60 5.58
CA VAL A 718 26.59 -12.35 5.77
C VAL A 718 25.67 -11.24 6.23
N PRO A 719 26.00 -10.48 7.29
CA PRO A 719 25.23 -9.33 7.73
C PRO A 719 25.17 -8.24 6.65
N VAL A 720 23.98 -7.71 6.38
CA VAL A 720 23.78 -6.60 5.43
C VAL A 720 24.26 -5.28 6.03
N ILE A 721 24.64 -4.35 5.16
CA ILE A 721 25.18 -3.04 5.49
C ILE A 721 24.02 -2.03 5.61
N THR A 722 24.11 -1.11 6.57
CA THR A 722 23.19 0.04 6.63
C THR A 722 23.43 0.97 5.45
N SER A 723 22.39 1.31 4.73
CA SER A 723 22.38 2.21 3.58
C SER A 723 21.26 3.25 3.70
N PRO A 724 21.23 4.30 2.87
CA PRO A 724 20.13 5.26 2.87
C PRO A 724 18.74 4.65 2.64
N GLU A 725 18.69 3.48 2.00
CA GLU A 725 17.45 2.81 1.62
C GLU A 725 16.97 1.80 2.66
N TRP A 726 17.89 1.21 3.39
CA TRP A 726 17.59 0.14 4.34
C TRP A 726 18.53 0.14 5.55
N SER A 727 17.96 -0.05 6.74
CA SER A 727 18.75 -0.24 7.94
C SER A 727 19.43 -1.61 7.95
N GLY A 728 20.74 -1.63 8.13
CA GLY A 728 21.51 -2.85 8.34
C GLY A 728 21.37 -3.38 9.77
N SER A 729 22.11 -4.45 10.07
CA SER A 729 22.06 -5.09 11.37
C SER A 729 22.76 -4.28 12.45
N GLU A 730 23.96 -3.80 12.16
CA GLU A 730 24.83 -3.13 13.12
C GLU A 730 25.90 -2.31 12.40
N SER A 731 26.23 -1.15 12.95
CA SER A 731 27.33 -0.31 12.49
C SER A 731 27.91 0.44 13.68
N GLY A 732 29.25 0.42 13.82
CA GLY A 732 29.92 1.06 14.94
C GLY A 732 29.46 0.58 16.32
N GLY A 733 29.11 -0.69 16.48
CA GLY A 733 28.59 -1.26 17.72
C GLY A 733 27.13 -0.87 18.01
N ARG A 734 26.42 -0.25 17.06
CA ARG A 734 25.03 0.18 17.17
C ARG A 734 24.13 -0.68 16.29
N ARG A 735 22.94 -0.98 16.79
CA ARG A 735 21.89 -1.64 16.02
C ARG A 735 20.90 -0.61 15.49
N TYR A 736 20.47 -0.80 14.25
CA TYR A 736 19.51 0.10 13.61
C TYR A 736 18.18 -0.59 13.39
N ALA A 737 17.12 0.08 13.84
CA ALA A 737 15.74 -0.23 13.51
C ALA A 737 15.25 0.71 12.39
N PRO A 738 14.16 0.42 11.72
CA PRO A 738 13.52 1.34 10.78
C PRO A 738 13.29 2.72 11.42
N PHE A 739 13.53 3.78 10.64
CA PHE A 739 13.38 5.19 11.04
C PHE A 739 14.34 5.70 12.13
N THR A 740 15.30 4.91 12.59
CA THR A 740 16.32 5.35 13.57
C THR A 740 17.11 6.54 13.03
N ILE A 741 17.49 6.51 11.75
CA ILE A 741 18.20 7.61 11.08
C ILE A 741 17.39 8.92 11.10
N ASN A 742 16.06 8.83 11.01
CA ASN A 742 15.19 10.01 11.08
C ASN A 742 15.26 10.67 12.47
N ILE A 743 15.24 9.87 13.51
CA ILE A 743 15.24 10.38 14.90
C ILE A 743 16.63 10.76 15.38
N GLU A 744 17.64 9.91 15.14
CA GLU A 744 19.00 10.12 15.67
C GLU A 744 19.86 11.06 14.81
N ARG A 745 19.54 11.13 13.50
CA ARG A 745 20.34 11.89 12.52
C ARG A 745 19.54 12.95 11.78
N LEU A 746 18.32 13.23 12.25
CA LEU A 746 17.46 14.30 11.76
C LEU A 746 17.17 14.24 10.25
N LYS A 747 17.20 13.05 9.64
CA LYS A 747 16.81 12.87 8.25
C LYS A 747 15.28 12.97 8.13
N PRO A 748 14.72 13.79 7.24
CA PRO A 748 13.28 13.91 7.12
C PRO A 748 12.60 12.60 6.71
N PHE A 749 11.37 12.44 7.18
CA PHE A 749 10.44 11.50 6.60
C PHE A 749 10.00 12.01 5.22
N HIS A 750 9.53 11.10 4.39
CA HIS A 750 9.11 11.47 3.04
C HIS A 750 7.63 11.90 3.03
N THR A 751 7.35 12.96 3.75
CA THR A 751 6.04 13.57 3.94
C THR A 751 6.07 15.04 3.57
N LEU A 752 4.92 15.69 3.41
CA LEU A 752 4.84 17.12 3.15
C LEU A 752 5.65 17.93 4.17
N THR A 753 5.46 17.62 5.45
CA THR A 753 6.12 18.32 6.58
C THR A 753 7.55 17.84 6.84
N GLY A 754 7.97 16.73 6.21
CA GLY A 754 9.21 16.02 6.52
C GLY A 754 9.16 15.24 7.84
N ARG A 755 8.01 15.18 8.50
CA ARG A 755 7.78 14.56 9.80
C ARG A 755 6.73 13.46 9.70
N GLN A 756 6.59 12.65 10.73
CA GLN A 756 5.48 11.69 10.82
C GLN A 756 4.17 12.49 10.78
N GLN A 757 3.28 12.13 9.87
CA GLN A 757 2.16 12.99 9.52
C GLN A 757 0.83 12.33 9.88
N PHE A 758 0.07 12.96 10.77
CA PHE A 758 -1.27 12.53 11.19
C PHE A 758 -2.37 13.19 10.36
N TYR A 759 -2.14 14.43 9.92
CA TYR A 759 -3.11 15.20 9.16
C TYR A 759 -2.81 15.12 7.65
N LEU A 760 -3.83 14.83 6.86
CA LEU A 760 -3.75 14.77 5.40
C LEU A 760 -4.84 15.66 4.82
N ASP A 761 -4.45 16.69 4.05
CA ASP A 761 -5.35 17.70 3.52
C ASP A 761 -5.71 17.54 2.04
N HIS A 762 -5.45 16.38 1.46
CA HIS A 762 -5.86 16.07 0.09
C HIS A 762 -7.39 16.01 -0.04
N ASP A 763 -7.96 16.61 -1.10
CA ASP A 763 -9.41 16.75 -1.28
C ASP A 763 -10.18 15.43 -1.14
N TRP A 764 -9.67 14.35 -1.70
CA TRP A 764 -10.34 13.05 -1.58
C TRP A 764 -10.22 12.43 -0.20
N ILE A 765 -9.17 12.75 0.55
CA ILE A 765 -9.04 12.32 1.94
C ILE A 765 -9.99 13.12 2.85
N LEU A 766 -10.09 14.42 2.61
CA LEU A 766 -11.09 15.27 3.26
C LEU A 766 -12.50 14.79 2.94
N GLY A 767 -12.77 14.47 1.68
CA GLY A 767 -14.03 13.90 1.21
C GLY A 767 -14.40 12.61 1.94
N MET A 768 -13.44 11.73 2.18
CA MET A 768 -13.62 10.50 2.96
C MET A 768 -13.79 10.74 4.47
N GLY A 769 -13.58 11.98 4.97
CA GLY A 769 -13.58 12.29 6.40
C GLY A 769 -12.38 11.69 7.15
N GLU A 770 -11.30 11.43 6.44
CA GLU A 770 -10.13 10.70 6.93
C GLU A 770 -8.88 11.56 7.04
N ALA A 771 -9.04 12.87 7.11
CA ALA A 771 -7.91 13.80 7.27
C ALA A 771 -7.09 13.49 8.53
N LEU A 772 -7.76 13.25 9.65
CA LEU A 772 -7.18 12.70 10.88
C LEU A 772 -7.46 11.20 10.97
N PRO A 773 -6.68 10.42 11.72
CA PRO A 773 -7.04 9.06 12.07
C PRO A 773 -8.44 9.01 12.72
N VAL A 774 -9.29 8.18 12.17
CA VAL A 774 -10.69 8.02 12.61
C VAL A 774 -11.10 6.56 12.56
N TYR A 775 -11.97 6.13 13.47
CA TYR A 775 -12.55 4.80 13.38
C TYR A 775 -13.53 4.72 12.20
N ARG A 776 -13.29 3.76 11.34
CA ARG A 776 -14.19 3.36 10.25
C ARG A 776 -14.57 1.89 10.46
N PRO A 777 -15.86 1.56 10.63
CA PRO A 777 -16.29 0.17 10.77
C PRO A 777 -16.07 -0.61 9.46
N PRO A 778 -16.08 -1.95 9.52
CA PRO A 778 -16.25 -2.77 8.32
C PRO A 778 -17.46 -2.31 7.49
N LEU A 779 -17.38 -2.46 6.16
CA LEU A 779 -18.49 -2.09 5.28
C LEU A 779 -19.77 -2.83 5.67
N ASN A 780 -20.89 -2.13 5.60
CA ASN A 780 -22.22 -2.73 5.73
C ASN A 780 -22.61 -3.45 4.43
N MET A 781 -22.22 -4.71 4.31
CA MET A 781 -22.41 -5.50 3.10
C MET A 781 -23.89 -5.76 2.80
N THR A 782 -24.76 -5.74 3.82
CA THR A 782 -26.20 -5.87 3.62
C THR A 782 -26.78 -4.65 2.94
N GLU A 783 -26.40 -3.46 3.37
CA GLU A 783 -26.88 -2.20 2.77
C GLU A 783 -26.31 -1.96 1.38
N LEU A 784 -24.99 -2.14 1.22
CA LEU A 784 -24.30 -1.83 -0.03
C LEU A 784 -24.55 -2.87 -1.13
N PHE A 785 -24.73 -4.14 -0.75
CA PHE A 785 -24.77 -5.25 -1.70
C PHE A 785 -25.99 -6.18 -1.54
N GLY A 786 -26.87 -5.92 -0.57
CA GLY A 786 -28.04 -6.77 -0.30
C GLY A 786 -27.67 -8.15 0.27
N GLU A 787 -26.50 -8.29 0.87
CA GLU A 787 -26.09 -9.56 1.49
C GLU A 787 -26.93 -9.87 2.74
N THR A 788 -27.02 -11.16 3.09
CA THR A 788 -27.66 -11.60 4.32
C THR A 788 -26.96 -10.97 5.53
N ALA A 789 -27.72 -10.43 6.47
CA ALA A 789 -27.16 -9.75 7.62
C ALA A 789 -26.31 -10.70 8.49
N LEU A 790 -25.22 -10.16 9.05
CA LEU A 790 -24.34 -10.92 9.95
C LEU A 790 -25.13 -11.47 11.14
N GLY A 791 -24.96 -12.78 11.43
CA GLY A 791 -25.67 -13.48 12.49
C GLY A 791 -27.06 -13.96 12.11
N GLU A 792 -27.61 -13.61 10.93
CA GLU A 792 -28.86 -14.14 10.44
C GLU A 792 -28.74 -15.66 10.18
N GLN A 793 -29.79 -16.38 10.55
CA GLN A 793 -29.83 -17.83 10.48
C GLN A 793 -31.05 -18.31 9.74
N ASN A 794 -30.89 -19.38 8.98
CA ASN A 794 -31.98 -20.20 8.47
C ASN A 794 -31.78 -21.68 8.88
N ALA A 795 -32.69 -22.56 8.48
CA ALA A 795 -32.65 -23.98 8.87
C ALA A 795 -31.35 -24.73 8.47
N LEU A 796 -30.61 -24.22 7.50
CA LEU A 796 -29.39 -24.86 6.94
C LEU A 796 -28.13 -24.06 7.15
N GLY A 797 -28.20 -22.77 7.45
CA GLY A 797 -27.04 -21.91 7.45
C GLY A 797 -27.09 -20.76 8.46
N VAL A 798 -25.91 -20.20 8.69
CA VAL A 798 -25.69 -19.00 9.53
C VAL A 798 -24.74 -18.05 8.81
N SER A 799 -25.05 -16.76 8.81
CA SER A 799 -24.17 -15.72 8.22
C SER A 799 -23.09 -15.32 9.20
N VAL A 800 -21.85 -15.32 8.75
CA VAL A 800 -20.68 -15.14 9.58
C VAL A 800 -19.66 -14.23 8.91
N ARG A 801 -18.75 -13.66 9.68
CA ARG A 801 -17.54 -13.00 9.22
C ARG A 801 -16.52 -14.05 8.80
N TYR A 802 -16.07 -13.95 7.55
CA TYR A 802 -15.14 -14.92 6.96
C TYR A 802 -13.70 -14.40 6.97
N LEU A 803 -12.82 -15.06 7.71
CA LEU A 803 -11.42 -14.69 7.84
C LEU A 803 -10.51 -15.73 7.16
N THR A 804 -9.38 -15.25 6.63
CA THR A 804 -8.42 -16.09 5.89
C THR A 804 -7.01 -16.01 6.50
N PRO A 805 -6.78 -16.60 7.69
CA PRO A 805 -5.45 -16.61 8.31
C PRO A 805 -4.48 -17.54 7.60
N HIS A 806 -3.18 -17.37 7.88
CA HIS A 806 -2.15 -18.30 7.43
C HIS A 806 -2.28 -19.65 8.11
N ASN A 807 -1.90 -20.72 7.38
CA ASN A 807 -1.75 -22.05 7.93
C ASN A 807 -0.39 -22.17 8.64
N LYS A 808 -0.36 -22.81 9.77
CA LYS A 808 0.86 -23.15 10.50
C LYS A 808 1.77 -24.13 9.74
N TRP A 809 1.19 -25.01 8.93
CA TRP A 809 1.86 -26.16 8.30
C TRP A 809 2.10 -25.97 6.82
N SER A 810 1.96 -24.77 6.31
CA SER A 810 2.21 -24.44 4.91
C SER A 810 2.70 -22.99 4.76
N ILE A 811 3.34 -22.70 3.64
CA ILE A 811 3.71 -21.32 3.24
C ILE A 811 2.82 -20.97 2.06
N HIS A 812 1.76 -20.20 2.33
CA HIS A 812 0.72 -19.99 1.32
C HIS A 812 0.23 -21.33 0.76
N SER A 813 0.33 -21.56 -0.54
CA SER A 813 -0.03 -22.86 -1.15
C SER A 813 1.11 -23.88 -1.18
N GLU A 814 2.30 -23.56 -0.71
CA GLU A 814 3.40 -24.52 -0.67
C GLU A 814 3.21 -25.56 0.42
N TYR A 815 3.65 -26.76 0.13
CA TYR A 815 3.54 -27.97 0.96
C TYR A 815 2.12 -28.56 1.11
N GLN A 816 1.15 -28.05 0.36
CA GLN A 816 -0.21 -28.59 0.36
C GLN A 816 -0.30 -29.96 -0.33
N ASP A 817 0.70 -30.34 -1.10
CA ASP A 817 0.90 -31.64 -1.77
C ASP A 817 1.81 -32.60 -0.97
N ASN A 818 2.32 -32.18 0.18
CA ASN A 818 3.15 -33.02 1.04
C ASN A 818 2.29 -33.78 2.06
N LEU A 819 2.28 -35.11 1.97
CA LEU A 819 1.44 -35.96 2.80
C LEU A 819 1.71 -35.84 4.31
N PHE A 820 2.95 -35.60 4.72
CA PHE A 820 3.26 -35.37 6.14
C PHE A 820 2.68 -34.06 6.64
N MET A 821 2.80 -32.99 5.85
CA MET A 821 2.22 -31.68 6.21
C MET A 821 0.71 -31.73 6.20
N LEU A 822 0.09 -32.40 5.25
CA LEU A 822 -1.36 -32.64 5.23
C LEU A 822 -1.87 -33.37 6.45
N SER A 823 -1.15 -34.39 6.93
CA SER A 823 -1.55 -35.12 8.14
C SER A 823 -1.54 -34.23 9.39
N LEU A 824 -0.67 -33.19 9.43
CA LEU A 824 -0.63 -32.23 10.52
C LEU A 824 -1.77 -31.19 10.43
N SER A 825 -2.29 -30.91 9.25
CA SER A 825 -3.36 -29.93 9.00
C SER A 825 -4.75 -30.54 8.79
N ARG A 826 -4.97 -31.79 9.15
CA ARG A 826 -6.18 -32.59 8.93
C ARG A 826 -6.49 -32.86 7.44
N GLY A 827 -5.60 -32.54 6.52
CA GLY A 827 -5.75 -32.81 5.08
C GLY A 827 -6.88 -32.02 4.41
N GLY A 828 -6.57 -31.33 3.32
CA GLY A 828 -7.55 -30.66 2.48
C GLY A 828 -8.16 -29.39 3.03
N GLN A 829 -9.20 -28.92 2.36
CA GLN A 829 -9.88 -27.68 2.69
C GLN A 829 -10.76 -27.84 3.94
N SER A 830 -10.56 -26.95 4.90
CA SER A 830 -11.31 -26.95 6.15
C SER A 830 -11.74 -25.53 6.55
N ILE A 831 -12.92 -25.43 7.14
CA ILE A 831 -13.45 -24.19 7.73
C ILE A 831 -13.61 -24.40 9.23
N TRP A 832 -12.97 -23.51 10.00
CA TRP A 832 -13.10 -23.50 11.45
C TRP A 832 -14.34 -22.72 11.84
N LEU A 833 -15.20 -23.34 12.65
CA LEU A 833 -16.53 -22.87 13.04
C LEU A 833 -16.67 -22.96 14.55
N SER A 834 -17.36 -22.01 15.18
CA SER A 834 -17.65 -22.11 16.61
C SER A 834 -18.59 -23.28 16.88
N ASP A 835 -18.49 -23.86 18.04
CA ASP A 835 -19.44 -24.91 18.51
C ASP A 835 -20.86 -24.38 18.59
N VAL A 836 -21.03 -23.10 18.98
CA VAL A 836 -22.35 -22.45 19.05
C VAL A 836 -22.99 -22.34 17.66
N ASP A 837 -22.25 -21.85 16.68
CA ASP A 837 -22.78 -21.73 15.31
C ASP A 837 -22.99 -23.09 14.65
N ALA A 838 -22.12 -24.05 14.93
CA ALA A 838 -22.28 -25.42 14.46
C ALA A 838 -23.53 -26.07 14.98
N GLU A 839 -23.86 -25.87 16.26
CA GLU A 839 -25.09 -26.39 16.88
C GLU A 839 -26.34 -25.78 16.24
N LYS A 840 -26.34 -24.46 15.98
CA LYS A 840 -27.47 -23.75 15.32
C LYS A 840 -27.89 -24.39 14.00
N ILE A 841 -26.92 -24.87 13.22
CA ILE A 841 -27.15 -25.41 11.87
C ILE A 841 -27.00 -26.94 11.78
N GLY A 842 -26.87 -27.59 12.93
CA GLY A 842 -26.80 -29.06 13.03
C GLY A 842 -25.56 -29.67 12.37
N VAL A 843 -24.42 -28.93 12.38
CA VAL A 843 -23.13 -29.40 11.86
C VAL A 843 -22.28 -29.96 12.97
N ARG A 844 -21.61 -31.06 12.69
CA ARG A 844 -20.65 -31.72 13.57
C ARG A 844 -19.23 -31.61 13.04
N ASP A 845 -18.25 -31.79 13.91
CA ASP A 845 -16.85 -31.82 13.47
C ASP A 845 -16.67 -32.84 12.34
N ASN A 846 -15.96 -32.44 11.29
CA ASN A 846 -15.71 -33.18 10.05
C ASN A 846 -16.91 -33.36 9.09
N ASP A 847 -18.06 -32.75 9.35
CA ASP A 847 -19.15 -32.73 8.36
C ASP A 847 -18.75 -31.82 7.16
N TRP A 848 -19.35 -32.13 6.00
CA TRP A 848 -19.22 -31.26 4.84
C TRP A 848 -20.14 -30.05 4.96
N VAL A 849 -19.58 -28.88 4.73
CA VAL A 849 -20.27 -27.59 4.69
C VAL A 849 -19.99 -26.86 3.38
N GLU A 850 -20.84 -25.92 3.07
CA GLU A 850 -20.63 -24.95 1.99
C GLU A 850 -20.54 -23.56 2.60
N ALA A 851 -19.54 -22.79 2.18
CA ALA A 851 -19.46 -21.37 2.41
C ALA A 851 -19.88 -20.66 1.12
N VAL A 852 -20.87 -19.77 1.21
CA VAL A 852 -21.55 -19.18 0.04
C VAL A 852 -21.73 -17.69 0.25
N ASN A 853 -21.40 -16.92 -0.76
CA ASN A 853 -21.80 -15.52 -0.90
C ASN A 853 -21.99 -15.16 -2.38
N ARG A 854 -22.25 -13.91 -2.69
CA ARG A 854 -22.46 -13.44 -4.08
C ARG A 854 -21.27 -13.65 -5.02
N ASN A 855 -20.06 -13.76 -4.47
CA ASN A 855 -18.84 -13.94 -5.26
C ASN A 855 -18.60 -15.39 -5.64
N GLY A 856 -19.09 -16.34 -4.86
CA GLY A 856 -18.86 -17.74 -5.15
C GLY A 856 -19.24 -18.71 -4.04
N VAL A 857 -18.74 -19.93 -4.17
CA VAL A 857 -19.03 -21.06 -3.27
C VAL A 857 -17.74 -21.84 -3.00
N VAL A 858 -17.61 -22.31 -1.76
CA VAL A 858 -16.54 -23.21 -1.33
C VAL A 858 -17.11 -24.39 -0.56
N ALA A 859 -16.80 -25.61 -0.98
CA ALA A 859 -17.05 -26.80 -0.19
C ALA A 859 -15.83 -27.13 0.68
N ALA A 860 -16.06 -27.38 1.95
CA ALA A 860 -14.99 -27.69 2.89
C ALA A 860 -15.50 -28.60 4.04
N ARG A 861 -14.56 -29.16 4.80
CA ARG A 861 -14.89 -29.87 6.04
C ARG A 861 -14.95 -28.91 7.21
N ALA A 862 -15.96 -29.02 8.04
CA ALA A 862 -16.06 -28.24 9.25
C ALA A 862 -15.07 -28.72 10.31
N ILE A 863 -14.35 -27.79 10.94
CA ILE A 863 -13.62 -28.01 12.18
C ILE A 863 -14.38 -27.25 13.26
N VAL A 864 -15.13 -27.98 14.10
CA VAL A 864 -15.89 -27.37 15.17
C VAL A 864 -14.99 -27.17 16.39
N SER A 865 -14.91 -25.96 16.90
CA SER A 865 -13.96 -25.63 17.97
C SER A 865 -14.45 -24.51 18.87
N HIS A 866 -14.35 -24.72 20.17
CA HIS A 866 -14.58 -23.70 21.22
C HIS A 866 -13.60 -22.50 21.14
N ARG A 867 -12.56 -22.62 20.34
CA ARG A 867 -11.58 -21.57 20.11
C ARG A 867 -12.11 -20.44 19.22
N MET A 868 -13.11 -20.77 18.40
CA MET A 868 -13.72 -19.80 17.48
C MET A 868 -14.82 -19.01 18.19
N PRO A 869 -14.84 -17.69 18.09
CA PRO A 869 -15.96 -16.89 18.55
C PRO A 869 -17.19 -17.09 17.67
N GLU A 870 -18.37 -16.97 18.26
CA GLU A 870 -19.65 -16.96 17.54
C GLU A 870 -19.66 -15.88 16.45
N GLY A 871 -20.28 -16.15 15.30
CA GLY A 871 -20.39 -15.24 14.18
C GLY A 871 -19.10 -15.06 13.38
N THR A 872 -18.06 -15.86 13.65
CA THR A 872 -16.78 -15.77 12.97
C THR A 872 -16.30 -17.16 12.55
N VAL A 873 -15.87 -17.26 11.31
CA VAL A 873 -15.19 -18.46 10.80
C VAL A 873 -13.86 -18.10 10.17
N TYR A 874 -12.97 -19.07 10.10
CA TYR A 874 -11.83 -18.92 9.23
C TYR A 874 -11.51 -20.18 8.42
N MET A 875 -11.00 -19.93 7.22
CA MET A 875 -10.39 -20.93 6.36
C MET A 875 -8.93 -20.55 6.16
N HIS A 876 -8.03 -21.48 6.39
CA HIS A 876 -6.63 -21.23 6.11
C HIS A 876 -6.45 -20.81 4.65
N HIS A 877 -5.82 -19.68 4.44
CA HIS A 877 -5.62 -19.11 3.14
C HIS A 877 -4.70 -20.01 2.28
N ALA A 878 -4.95 -19.98 0.97
CA ALA A 878 -4.15 -20.68 -0.03
C ALA A 878 -4.10 -22.21 0.13
N GLN A 879 -5.15 -22.82 0.66
CA GLN A 879 -5.30 -24.26 0.57
C GLN A 879 -5.56 -24.64 -0.90
N ASP A 880 -4.57 -25.27 -1.52
CA ASP A 880 -4.62 -25.60 -2.93
C ASP A 880 -5.47 -26.85 -3.19
N ARG A 881 -6.34 -26.78 -4.18
CA ARG A 881 -7.23 -27.86 -4.57
C ARG A 881 -6.56 -29.04 -5.25
N LEU A 882 -5.32 -28.89 -5.65
CA LEU A 882 -4.59 -30.00 -6.29
C LEU A 882 -4.55 -31.27 -5.43
N ILE A 883 -4.76 -31.13 -4.15
CA ILE A 883 -4.80 -32.24 -3.20
C ILE A 883 -6.07 -33.08 -3.40
N ASP A 884 -7.19 -32.43 -3.68
CA ASP A 884 -8.47 -33.06 -4.03
C ASP A 884 -8.56 -33.16 -5.55
N VAL A 885 -7.65 -33.87 -6.18
CA VAL A 885 -7.44 -33.91 -7.61
C VAL A 885 -8.75 -33.85 -8.39
N PRO A 886 -9.01 -32.80 -9.15
CA PRO A 886 -10.31 -32.57 -9.78
C PRO A 886 -10.77 -33.67 -10.73
N LEU A 887 -9.83 -34.40 -11.32
CA LEU A 887 -10.07 -35.49 -12.28
C LEU A 887 -10.45 -36.81 -11.62
N THR A 888 -10.45 -36.89 -10.30
CA THR A 888 -10.77 -38.14 -9.57
C THR A 888 -12.09 -38.06 -8.84
N GLU A 889 -12.11 -37.43 -7.68
CA GLU A 889 -13.26 -37.47 -6.76
C GLU A 889 -14.39 -36.51 -7.19
N THR A 890 -14.06 -35.43 -7.86
CA THR A 890 -15.03 -34.42 -8.27
C THR A 890 -15.45 -34.53 -9.72
N HIS A 891 -15.01 -35.56 -10.46
CA HIS A 891 -15.29 -35.75 -11.90
C HIS A 891 -15.01 -34.50 -12.73
N GLY A 892 -13.95 -33.74 -12.42
CA GLY A 892 -13.58 -32.51 -13.10
C GLY A 892 -14.28 -31.25 -12.59
N ARG A 893 -15.13 -31.37 -11.56
CA ARG A 893 -15.83 -30.21 -10.96
C ARG A 893 -14.93 -29.50 -9.95
N ARG A 894 -15.05 -28.18 -9.86
CA ARG A 894 -14.39 -27.37 -8.84
C ARG A 894 -15.18 -27.39 -7.53
N GLY A 895 -14.50 -27.44 -6.37
CA GLY A 895 -15.11 -27.19 -5.06
C GLY A 895 -14.86 -25.79 -4.52
N GLY A 896 -14.38 -24.88 -5.37
CA GLY A 896 -13.97 -23.55 -4.95
C GLY A 896 -12.61 -23.53 -4.20
N ILE A 897 -12.13 -22.34 -3.91
CA ILE A 897 -10.99 -22.05 -3.04
C ILE A 897 -11.35 -20.88 -2.13
N HIS A 898 -10.55 -20.57 -1.12
CA HIS A 898 -10.87 -19.48 -0.19
C HIS A 898 -11.15 -18.15 -0.91
N ASN A 899 -10.44 -17.84 -2.01
CA ASN A 899 -10.65 -16.62 -2.80
C ASN A 899 -11.85 -16.68 -3.76
N SER A 900 -12.55 -17.81 -3.86
CA SER A 900 -13.86 -17.86 -4.53
C SER A 900 -14.91 -17.00 -3.82
N LEU A 901 -14.73 -16.76 -2.52
CA LEU A 901 -15.63 -15.95 -1.68
C LEU A 901 -15.22 -14.48 -1.58
N THR A 902 -14.20 -14.07 -2.31
CA THR A 902 -13.63 -12.72 -2.18
C THR A 902 -13.72 -11.94 -3.47
N ARG A 903 -13.63 -10.61 -3.36
CA ARG A 903 -13.48 -9.70 -4.50
C ARG A 903 -12.60 -8.52 -4.13
N ILE A 904 -12.22 -7.73 -5.13
CA ILE A 904 -11.57 -6.45 -4.96
C ILE A 904 -12.65 -5.37 -4.88
N MET A 905 -12.53 -4.51 -3.86
CA MET A 905 -13.27 -3.26 -3.74
C MET A 905 -12.26 -2.14 -3.60
N MET A 906 -12.31 -1.18 -4.52
CA MET A 906 -11.38 -0.05 -4.51
C MET A 906 -11.90 1.06 -3.61
N LYS A 907 -11.00 1.74 -2.90
CA LYS A 907 -11.31 2.88 -2.05
C LYS A 907 -10.75 4.17 -2.68
N PRO A 908 -11.49 5.29 -2.71
CA PRO A 908 -11.00 6.55 -3.29
C PRO A 908 -9.64 7.00 -2.74
N SER A 909 -9.41 6.86 -1.44
CA SER A 909 -8.14 7.23 -0.81
C SER A 909 -6.95 6.35 -1.20
N HIS A 910 -7.18 5.20 -1.86
CA HIS A 910 -6.11 4.31 -2.31
C HIS A 910 -5.59 4.64 -3.73
N ILE A 911 -6.26 5.49 -4.46
CA ILE A 911 -5.93 5.87 -5.85
C ILE A 911 -5.61 7.36 -5.99
N ILE A 912 -5.33 8.02 -4.90
CA ILE A 912 -4.96 9.45 -4.87
C ILE A 912 -3.52 9.66 -5.30
N GLY A 913 -3.25 10.83 -5.83
CA GLY A 913 -1.91 11.32 -6.14
C GLY A 913 -1.46 12.45 -5.22
N GLY A 914 -0.35 13.06 -5.59
CA GLY A 914 0.23 14.14 -4.85
C GLY A 914 0.95 13.70 -3.57
N TYR A 915 1.26 14.66 -2.71
CA TYR A 915 2.02 14.41 -1.49
C TYR A 915 1.32 13.49 -0.48
N ALA A 916 0.02 13.31 -0.58
CA ALA A 916 -0.72 12.37 0.27
C ALA A 916 -0.34 10.91 0.01
N GLN A 917 0.10 10.57 -1.19
CA GLN A 917 0.63 9.25 -1.52
C GLN A 917 2.07 9.05 -1.05
N LEU A 918 2.91 10.03 -1.20
CA LEU A 918 4.33 10.05 -0.81
C LEU A 918 5.10 8.80 -1.23
N ALA A 919 4.62 8.16 -2.28
CA ALA A 919 5.28 7.02 -2.84
C ALA A 919 6.35 7.53 -3.80
N TYR A 920 7.57 7.34 -3.42
CA TYR A 920 8.70 7.73 -4.19
C TYR A 920 8.68 7.15 -5.54
N PHE A 921 8.28 6.99 -6.42
CA PHE A 921 8.49 6.37 -7.71
C PHE A 921 7.21 5.98 -8.42
N PHE A 922 6.16 5.73 -7.68
CA PHE A 922 4.88 5.31 -8.24
C PHE A 922 3.81 5.40 -7.17
N ASN A 923 2.58 5.52 -7.59
CA ASN A 923 1.46 5.35 -6.69
C ASN A 923 1.33 3.87 -6.35
N TYR A 924 1.59 3.55 -5.12
CA TYR A 924 1.33 2.24 -4.59
C TYR A 924 -0.13 2.17 -4.20
N ILE A 925 -0.91 1.51 -5.01
CA ILE A 925 -2.33 1.36 -4.74
C ILE A 925 -2.49 0.33 -3.64
N GLY A 926 -2.94 0.79 -2.55
CA GLY A 926 -3.28 0.22 -1.28
C GLY A 926 -3.55 -1.26 -1.14
N PRO A 927 -4.32 -1.68 -0.17
CA PRO A 927 -4.37 -3.10 0.19
C PRO A 927 -4.80 -3.98 -0.98
N THR A 928 -4.23 -5.16 -1.04
CA THR A 928 -4.33 -6.11 -2.14
C THR A 928 -5.67 -6.81 -2.24
N GLY A 929 -6.73 -6.26 -1.66
CA GLY A 929 -8.08 -6.80 -1.72
C GLY A 929 -8.76 -6.75 -0.36
N ASN A 930 -10.02 -6.36 -0.38
CA ASN A 930 -10.84 -6.14 0.80
C ASN A 930 -11.80 -7.31 0.96
N ASN A 931 -11.31 -8.41 1.45
CA ASN A 931 -12.10 -9.64 1.52
C ASN A 931 -12.68 -9.92 2.91
N ARG A 932 -12.30 -9.13 3.92
CA ARG A 932 -12.75 -9.37 5.29
C ARG A 932 -14.06 -8.68 5.63
N ASP A 933 -14.46 -7.69 4.84
CA ASP A 933 -15.75 -7.05 4.96
C ASP A 933 -16.91 -7.96 4.49
N GLU A 934 -16.61 -8.92 3.61
CA GLU A 934 -17.60 -9.85 3.06
C GLU A 934 -18.28 -10.66 4.16
N VAL A 935 -19.60 -10.79 4.04
CA VAL A 935 -20.42 -11.69 4.87
C VAL A 935 -20.65 -12.97 4.09
N THR A 936 -20.47 -14.09 4.75
CA THR A 936 -20.54 -15.41 4.11
C THR A 936 -21.49 -16.29 4.90
N MET A 937 -22.39 -16.98 4.20
CA MET A 937 -23.26 -17.97 4.82
C MET A 937 -22.53 -19.31 4.87
N ILE A 938 -22.37 -19.87 6.06
CA ILE A 938 -21.97 -21.26 6.23
C ILE A 938 -23.23 -22.08 6.36
N ARG A 939 -23.42 -23.05 5.48
CA ARG A 939 -24.58 -23.93 5.49
C ARG A 939 -24.18 -25.38 5.49
N ARG A 940 -25.01 -26.20 6.16
CA ARG A 940 -24.88 -27.64 6.10
C ARG A 940 -25.11 -28.12 4.68
N ARG A 941 -24.20 -28.90 4.16
CA ARG A 941 -24.36 -29.52 2.86
C ARG A 941 -25.35 -30.67 2.97
N SER A 942 -26.44 -30.61 2.21
CA SER A 942 -27.50 -31.60 2.23
C SER A 942 -27.31 -32.72 1.21
N ASN A 943 -26.41 -32.52 0.23
CA ASN A 943 -26.17 -33.45 -0.87
C ASN A 943 -24.66 -33.70 -1.02
N GLN A 944 -24.25 -34.91 -1.33
CA GLN A 944 -22.86 -35.26 -1.54
C GLN A 944 -22.38 -34.89 -2.96
N ASP A 945 -23.29 -34.67 -3.87
CA ASP A 945 -22.97 -34.26 -5.25
C ASP A 945 -22.84 -32.73 -5.32
N VAL A 946 -21.64 -32.27 -5.59
CA VAL A 946 -21.33 -30.86 -5.74
C VAL A 946 -21.42 -30.46 -7.18
N GLU A 947 -22.40 -29.64 -7.52
CA GLU A 947 -22.41 -28.86 -8.75
C GLU A 947 -22.11 -27.39 -8.40
N TYR A 948 -20.99 -26.87 -8.88
CA TYR A 948 -20.60 -25.47 -8.77
C TYR A 948 -20.38 -24.89 -10.15
#